data_78941466c07a0683c8ea234a0e53658b
#
_entry.id   78941466c07a0683c8ea234a0e53658b
#
_cell.length_a   1.000
_cell.length_b   1.000
_cell.length_c   1.000
_cell.angle_alpha   90.00
_cell.angle_beta   90.00
_cell.angle_gamma   90.00
#
_symmetry.space_group_name_H-M   'P 1'
#
loop_
_entity.id
_entity.type
_entity.pdbx_description
1 polymer ?
#
loop_
_entity_poly.entity_id
_entity_poly.type
_entity_poly.pdbx_seq_one_letter_code
_entity_poly.pdbx_strand_id
1 'polypeptide(L)'
;MDKFTPLLAKEFSRREEHIENILRLLDEGNTVPFIARYRKEMHGTTDDQTIRAIADRLSYLRGLDERKAAVVSAIEAQGKLTDELSAAIENAQTLAEVEDIYRPYKQKRRTRATIAREKGLAPLAELLLSQTVTSGTLEALAAPYVNEEKGVMSTDDALAGAGDIIAETISDDAAIRAALRRLYRTRGVLWAKAATDEDSVYRLYYDYREPVSKVQGHRVLAVNRGEREGMLKAGVEIEDALALQEIRRAVFRGISISNAFINACCEDAWRRLIEPSAEREIRGELTDAADEAAIRAFGQNLQPLLMQPPLRNRVTMGFDPAYRTGCKIAVVDETGKVLETGVVYPTPPHNRKDEARKTLTAMIRRHGVTAIAIGNGTASKESEIFIADMIRDLPGVAYMVVNEAGASVYSASKLGAEEFPDYDVSLRSAVSIARRLQDPLAELVKIEPKSIGVGQYQHDMPPARLDETLRGVVEDCVNSVGADLNTASAPLLSYVAGLNDTAAKNIVAYREANGAYPSRAALKKVPRIGPKAFEQCAGFLRVMQGKNVLDATGVHPESYAAAEKLLALCGYTEDDVRAHRVGELRERVKTFGEKKAAAHCGVGVPTLSDIVSDLMKPGRDPRDELPAPLLRTDILALKDLKPGMKLRGTVRNVVDFGAFVDIGVHQDGLVHISRLSDNFVRKPSDVVRVGDVVDVAVVEVDAAKKRIALSMLAADVGRN
;
A
#
# COMPACT_ATOMS: atom_id res chain seq x y z
N MET A 1 -6.06 -21.48 -22.92
CA MET A 1 -5.48 -20.13 -22.79
C MET A 1 -6.56 -19.20 -22.25
N ASP A 2 -6.34 -18.54 -21.15
CA ASP A 2 -7.28 -17.57 -20.59
C ASP A 2 -7.43 -16.40 -21.57
N LYS A 3 -8.65 -15.89 -21.79
CA LYS A 3 -8.94 -14.82 -22.75
C LYS A 3 -8.20 -13.50 -22.44
N PHE A 4 -7.79 -13.31 -21.18
CA PHE A 4 -7.08 -12.11 -20.73
C PHE A 4 -5.55 -12.22 -20.89
N THR A 5 -5.02 -13.41 -21.20
CA THR A 5 -3.57 -13.64 -21.33
C THR A 5 -2.88 -12.67 -22.30
N PRO A 6 -3.37 -12.43 -23.54
CA PRO A 6 -2.69 -11.52 -24.48
C PRO A 6 -2.69 -10.06 -24.00
N LEU A 7 -3.77 -9.62 -23.36
CA LEU A 7 -3.88 -8.26 -22.82
C LEU A 7 -2.90 -8.06 -21.67
N LEU A 8 -2.88 -8.98 -20.71
CA LEU A 8 -1.98 -8.92 -19.55
C LEU A 8 -0.51 -9.05 -19.98
N ALA A 9 -0.20 -9.89 -20.96
CA ALA A 9 1.13 -10.03 -21.51
C ALA A 9 1.67 -8.71 -22.10
N LYS A 10 0.80 -7.98 -22.80
CA LYS A 10 1.12 -6.66 -23.35
C LYS A 10 1.25 -5.61 -22.26
N GLU A 11 0.30 -5.53 -21.31
CA GLU A 11 0.30 -4.55 -20.21
C GLU A 11 1.55 -4.69 -19.31
N PHE A 12 1.93 -5.91 -18.96
CA PHE A 12 3.07 -6.19 -18.08
C PHE A 12 4.38 -6.47 -18.82
N SER A 13 4.39 -6.37 -20.16
CA SER A 13 5.59 -6.63 -20.99
C SER A 13 6.21 -8.00 -20.69
N ARG A 14 5.38 -9.05 -20.58
CA ARG A 14 5.75 -10.44 -20.31
C ARG A 14 5.35 -11.34 -21.49
N ARG A 15 5.96 -12.54 -21.57
CA ARG A 15 5.57 -13.56 -22.54
C ARG A 15 4.19 -14.11 -22.17
N GLU A 16 3.37 -14.41 -23.17
CA GLU A 16 2.03 -14.99 -22.95
C GLU A 16 2.08 -16.31 -22.16
N GLU A 17 3.05 -17.16 -22.45
CA GLU A 17 3.28 -18.41 -21.71
C GLU A 17 3.51 -18.17 -20.22
N HIS A 18 4.27 -17.14 -19.85
CA HIS A 18 4.54 -16.81 -18.45
C HIS A 18 3.28 -16.30 -17.76
N ILE A 19 2.50 -15.45 -18.43
CA ILE A 19 1.22 -14.97 -17.91
C ILE A 19 0.24 -16.14 -17.73
N GLU A 20 0.05 -16.99 -18.74
CA GLU A 20 -0.82 -18.15 -18.68
C GLU A 20 -0.49 -19.04 -17.47
N ASN A 21 0.80 -19.29 -17.25
CA ASN A 21 1.26 -20.06 -16.08
C ASN A 21 0.95 -19.35 -14.75
N ILE A 22 1.12 -18.01 -14.67
CA ILE A 22 0.75 -17.24 -13.47
C ILE A 22 -0.76 -17.36 -13.21
N LEU A 23 -1.60 -17.13 -14.24
CA LEU A 23 -3.04 -17.21 -14.11
C LEU A 23 -3.49 -18.60 -13.63
N ARG A 24 -2.95 -19.66 -14.24
CA ARG A 24 -3.23 -21.05 -13.84
C ARG A 24 -2.84 -21.31 -12.39
N LEU A 25 -1.63 -20.89 -11.97
CA LEU A 25 -1.17 -21.07 -10.60
C LEU A 25 -2.05 -20.32 -9.58
N LEU A 26 -2.50 -19.10 -9.91
CA LEU A 26 -3.44 -18.35 -9.09
C LEU A 26 -4.80 -19.05 -8.97
N ASP A 27 -5.33 -19.56 -10.09
CA ASP A 27 -6.60 -20.28 -10.13
C ASP A 27 -6.55 -21.64 -9.39
N GLU A 28 -5.39 -22.27 -9.35
CA GLU A 28 -5.10 -23.43 -8.50
C GLU A 28 -5.04 -23.09 -7.00
N GLY A 29 -5.14 -21.80 -6.63
CA GLY A 29 -5.11 -21.32 -5.25
C GLY A 29 -3.70 -21.26 -4.65
N ASN A 30 -2.66 -21.11 -5.49
CA ASN A 30 -1.32 -20.86 -4.99
C ASN A 30 -1.18 -19.38 -4.56
N THR A 31 -0.44 -19.14 -3.48
CA THR A 31 -0.18 -17.81 -2.95
C THR A 31 0.88 -17.08 -3.77
N VAL A 32 0.80 -15.74 -3.83
CA VAL A 32 1.78 -14.93 -4.57
C VAL A 32 3.22 -15.18 -4.11
N PRO A 33 3.56 -15.20 -2.81
CA PRO A 33 4.93 -15.49 -2.37
C PRO A 33 5.43 -16.88 -2.80
N PHE A 34 4.56 -17.90 -2.78
CA PHE A 34 4.92 -19.24 -3.23
C PHE A 34 5.21 -19.29 -4.73
N ILE A 35 4.37 -18.67 -5.56
CA ILE A 35 4.58 -18.57 -7.01
C ILE A 35 5.92 -17.86 -7.27
N ALA A 36 6.11 -16.69 -6.72
CA ALA A 36 7.31 -15.87 -6.93
C ALA A 36 8.61 -16.59 -6.53
N ARG A 37 8.60 -17.34 -5.44
CA ARG A 37 9.80 -18.00 -4.91
C ARG A 37 10.05 -19.39 -5.51
N TYR A 38 9.01 -20.23 -5.68
CA TYR A 38 9.18 -21.67 -5.95
C TYR A 38 8.68 -22.11 -7.33
N ARG A 39 8.18 -21.20 -8.19
CA ARG A 39 7.70 -21.52 -9.54
C ARG A 39 8.34 -20.63 -10.62
N LYS A 40 9.59 -20.20 -10.37
CA LYS A 40 10.33 -19.22 -11.22
C LYS A 40 10.45 -19.60 -12.68
N GLU A 41 10.65 -20.88 -12.98
CA GLU A 41 10.74 -21.39 -14.35
C GLU A 41 9.44 -21.18 -15.13
N MET A 42 8.28 -21.22 -14.44
CA MET A 42 6.98 -21.14 -15.08
C MET A 42 6.61 -19.70 -15.46
N HIS A 43 7.09 -18.72 -14.68
CA HIS A 43 6.75 -17.30 -14.88
C HIS A 43 7.91 -16.39 -15.27
N GLY A 44 9.07 -16.97 -15.63
CA GLY A 44 10.23 -16.24 -16.13
C GLY A 44 10.81 -15.25 -15.12
N THR A 45 10.93 -15.67 -13.85
CA THR A 45 11.48 -14.87 -12.73
C THR A 45 10.77 -13.53 -12.47
N THR A 46 9.46 -13.48 -12.70
CA THR A 46 8.64 -12.32 -12.36
C THR A 46 8.62 -12.15 -10.84
N ASP A 47 8.79 -10.91 -10.36
CA ASP A 47 8.79 -10.59 -8.93
C ASP A 47 7.38 -10.67 -8.33
N ASP A 48 7.32 -10.74 -6.99
CA ASP A 48 6.09 -10.86 -6.22
C ASP A 48 5.14 -9.66 -6.40
N GLN A 49 5.68 -8.44 -6.46
CA GLN A 49 4.88 -7.23 -6.67
C GLN A 49 4.22 -7.23 -8.06
N THR A 50 4.97 -7.64 -9.08
CA THR A 50 4.42 -7.78 -10.45
C THR A 50 3.36 -8.89 -10.51
N ILE A 51 3.57 -10.05 -9.85
CA ILE A 51 2.57 -11.14 -9.79
C ILE A 51 1.30 -10.67 -9.08
N ARG A 52 1.43 -9.91 -7.99
CA ARG A 52 0.30 -9.31 -7.26
C ARG A 52 -0.46 -8.32 -8.14
N ALA A 53 0.25 -7.44 -8.87
CA ALA A 53 -0.37 -6.50 -9.80
C ALA A 53 -1.11 -7.23 -10.95
N ILE A 54 -0.58 -8.36 -11.44
CA ILE A 54 -1.26 -9.21 -12.43
C ILE A 54 -2.54 -9.81 -11.82
N ALA A 55 -2.50 -10.29 -10.58
CA ALA A 55 -3.66 -10.86 -9.89
C ALA A 55 -4.76 -9.81 -9.68
N ASP A 56 -4.41 -8.60 -9.24
CA ASP A 56 -5.33 -7.47 -9.08
C ASP A 56 -5.97 -7.09 -10.43
N ARG A 57 -5.15 -7.00 -11.48
CA ARG A 57 -5.63 -6.67 -12.83
C ARG A 57 -6.54 -7.75 -13.40
N LEU A 58 -6.21 -9.03 -13.19
CA LEU A 58 -7.05 -10.16 -13.58
C LEU A 58 -8.42 -10.10 -12.88
N SER A 59 -8.43 -9.83 -11.58
CA SER A 59 -9.67 -9.67 -10.81
C SER A 59 -10.55 -8.56 -11.38
N TYR A 60 -9.96 -7.39 -11.69
CA TYR A 60 -10.66 -6.29 -12.36
C TYR A 60 -11.26 -6.72 -13.72
N LEU A 61 -10.47 -7.39 -14.55
CA LEU A 61 -10.92 -7.81 -15.90
C LEU A 61 -12.04 -8.85 -15.82
N ARG A 62 -11.97 -9.78 -14.88
CA ARG A 62 -13.05 -10.75 -14.63
C ARG A 62 -14.33 -10.07 -14.14
N GLY A 63 -14.21 -9.11 -13.22
CA GLY A 63 -15.34 -8.30 -12.77
C GLY A 63 -15.97 -7.45 -13.88
N LEU A 64 -15.14 -6.89 -14.77
CA LEU A 64 -15.61 -6.18 -15.96
C LEU A 64 -16.39 -7.10 -16.89
N ASP A 65 -15.90 -8.31 -17.11
CA ASP A 65 -16.53 -9.31 -17.97
C ASP A 65 -17.87 -9.80 -17.40
N GLU A 66 -17.92 -10.08 -16.11
CA GLU A 66 -19.16 -10.41 -15.40
C GLU A 66 -20.19 -9.26 -15.55
N ARG A 67 -19.71 -8.01 -15.44
CA ARG A 67 -20.58 -6.84 -15.61
C ARG A 67 -21.11 -6.71 -17.03
N LYS A 68 -20.27 -6.96 -18.06
CA LYS A 68 -20.69 -6.99 -19.46
C LYS A 68 -21.78 -8.03 -19.66
N ALA A 69 -21.60 -9.25 -19.18
CA ALA A 69 -22.58 -10.32 -19.28
C ALA A 69 -23.91 -9.95 -18.60
N ALA A 70 -23.85 -9.36 -17.40
CA ALA A 70 -25.06 -8.90 -16.70
C ALA A 70 -25.80 -7.80 -17.46
N VAL A 71 -25.07 -6.87 -18.10
CA VAL A 71 -25.66 -5.78 -18.91
C VAL A 71 -26.30 -6.35 -20.17
N VAL A 72 -25.63 -7.26 -20.88
CA VAL A 72 -26.19 -7.94 -22.06
C VAL A 72 -27.52 -8.63 -21.70
N SER A 73 -27.51 -9.42 -20.64
CA SER A 73 -28.72 -10.13 -20.17
C SER A 73 -29.85 -9.17 -19.78
N ALA A 74 -29.52 -8.04 -19.15
CA ALA A 74 -30.53 -7.04 -18.76
C ALA A 74 -31.15 -6.30 -19.95
N ILE A 75 -30.41 -6.08 -21.03
CA ILE A 75 -30.91 -5.45 -22.28
C ILE A 75 -31.69 -6.46 -23.10
N GLU A 76 -31.22 -7.71 -23.16
CA GLU A 76 -31.90 -8.82 -23.84
C GLU A 76 -33.30 -9.08 -23.25
N ALA A 77 -33.39 -9.09 -21.91
CA ALA A 77 -34.68 -9.22 -21.19
C ALA A 77 -35.67 -8.11 -21.51
N GLN A 78 -35.22 -6.96 -22.05
CA GLN A 78 -36.06 -5.86 -22.51
C GLN A 78 -36.40 -5.99 -24.01
N GLY A 79 -35.85 -7.01 -24.70
CA GLY A 79 -36.05 -7.18 -26.17
C GLY A 79 -35.37 -6.13 -27.02
N LYS A 80 -34.33 -5.45 -26.50
CA LYS A 80 -33.66 -4.31 -27.13
C LYS A 80 -32.20 -4.58 -27.51
N LEU A 81 -31.72 -5.79 -27.34
CA LEU A 81 -30.34 -6.16 -27.70
C LEU A 81 -30.23 -6.27 -29.23
N THR A 82 -29.29 -5.54 -29.82
CA THR A 82 -28.91 -5.65 -31.23
C THR A 82 -27.48 -6.17 -31.33
N ASP A 83 -27.10 -6.64 -32.54
CA ASP A 83 -25.73 -7.14 -32.77
C ASP A 83 -24.69 -6.02 -32.58
N GLU A 84 -25.01 -4.78 -33.04
CA GLU A 84 -24.12 -3.62 -32.84
C GLU A 84 -23.94 -3.28 -31.35
N LEU A 85 -25.01 -3.37 -30.57
CA LEU A 85 -24.98 -3.08 -29.15
C LEU A 85 -24.19 -4.15 -28.39
N SER A 86 -24.38 -5.42 -28.74
CA SER A 86 -23.63 -6.53 -28.21
C SER A 86 -22.13 -6.35 -28.50
N ALA A 87 -21.76 -6.01 -29.73
CA ALA A 87 -20.40 -5.73 -30.13
C ALA A 87 -19.81 -4.51 -29.40
N ALA A 88 -20.58 -3.47 -29.18
CA ALA A 88 -20.13 -2.28 -28.43
C ALA A 88 -19.83 -2.61 -26.97
N ILE A 89 -20.68 -3.42 -26.30
CA ILE A 89 -20.46 -3.89 -24.92
C ILE A 89 -19.21 -4.77 -24.84
N GLU A 90 -19.06 -5.71 -25.79
CA GLU A 90 -17.89 -6.61 -25.84
C GLU A 90 -16.57 -5.83 -25.99
N ASN A 91 -16.57 -4.79 -26.83
CA ASN A 91 -15.38 -3.97 -27.11
C ASN A 91 -15.08 -2.94 -26.01
N ALA A 92 -15.97 -2.68 -25.06
CA ALA A 92 -15.75 -1.74 -23.98
C ALA A 92 -14.54 -2.16 -23.11
N GLN A 93 -13.65 -1.24 -22.83
CA GLN A 93 -12.38 -1.49 -22.11
C GLN A 93 -12.47 -1.16 -20.61
N THR A 94 -13.49 -0.40 -20.23
CA THR A 94 -13.66 0.06 -18.85
C THR A 94 -15.10 -0.10 -18.37
N LEU A 95 -15.26 -0.17 -17.05
CA LEU A 95 -16.58 -0.21 -16.42
C LEU A 95 -17.41 1.03 -16.79
N ALA A 96 -16.79 2.19 -16.87
CA ALA A 96 -17.46 3.44 -17.26
C ALA A 96 -18.06 3.36 -18.68
N GLU A 97 -17.33 2.80 -19.64
CA GLU A 97 -17.83 2.58 -21.00
C GLU A 97 -19.02 1.62 -21.01
N VAL A 98 -18.97 0.53 -20.25
CA VAL A 98 -20.09 -0.41 -20.13
C VAL A 98 -21.33 0.27 -19.51
N GLU A 99 -21.13 1.05 -18.46
CA GLU A 99 -22.22 1.79 -17.80
C GLU A 99 -22.84 2.88 -18.71
N ASP A 100 -22.03 3.56 -19.53
CA ASP A 100 -22.51 4.53 -20.49
C ASP A 100 -23.39 3.87 -21.57
N ILE A 101 -22.95 2.72 -22.11
CA ILE A 101 -23.75 1.96 -23.11
C ILE A 101 -25.04 1.44 -22.47
N TYR A 102 -25.01 1.00 -21.21
CA TYR A 102 -26.17 0.49 -20.49
C TYR A 102 -27.17 1.59 -20.07
N ARG A 103 -26.71 2.85 -19.94
CA ARG A 103 -27.47 3.96 -19.36
C ARG A 103 -28.86 4.18 -19.94
N PRO A 104 -29.10 4.14 -21.28
CA PRO A 104 -30.42 4.27 -21.87
C PRO A 104 -31.39 3.14 -21.48
N TYR A 105 -30.86 1.97 -21.12
CA TYR A 105 -31.63 0.75 -20.82
C TYR A 105 -31.82 0.52 -19.31
N LYS A 106 -31.10 1.29 -18.47
CA LYS A 106 -31.17 1.18 -17.02
C LYS A 106 -32.54 1.64 -16.53
N GLN A 107 -33.18 0.84 -15.66
CA GLN A 107 -34.41 1.28 -15.02
C GLN A 107 -34.16 2.56 -14.21
N LYS A 108 -34.80 3.64 -14.63
CA LYS A 108 -34.70 4.95 -13.98
C LYS A 108 -35.87 5.14 -13.01
N ARG A 109 -35.68 5.95 -11.98
CA ARG A 109 -36.81 6.51 -11.22
C ARG A 109 -37.62 7.38 -12.16
N ARG A 110 -38.92 7.62 -11.81
CA ARG A 110 -39.81 8.43 -12.61
C ARG A 110 -39.23 9.84 -12.88
N THR A 111 -38.73 10.06 -14.10
CA THR A 111 -38.10 11.30 -14.54
C THR A 111 -39.14 12.18 -15.30
N ARG A 112 -38.79 13.45 -15.53
CA ARG A 112 -39.63 14.32 -16.41
C ARG A 112 -39.82 13.71 -17.79
N ALA A 113 -38.75 13.15 -18.38
CA ALA A 113 -38.82 12.47 -19.67
C ALA A 113 -39.69 11.21 -19.63
N THR A 114 -39.67 10.42 -18.54
CA THR A 114 -40.55 9.26 -18.37
C THR A 114 -42.01 9.69 -18.35
N ILE A 115 -42.34 10.76 -17.60
CA ILE A 115 -43.68 11.33 -17.53
C ILE A 115 -44.11 11.82 -18.94
N ALA A 116 -43.23 12.48 -19.68
CA ALA A 116 -43.52 12.96 -21.03
C ALA A 116 -43.75 11.80 -22.03
N ARG A 117 -43.00 10.68 -21.89
CA ARG A 117 -43.25 9.47 -22.69
C ARG A 117 -44.59 8.82 -22.35
N GLU A 118 -44.99 8.76 -21.08
CA GLU A 118 -46.31 8.29 -20.63
C GLU A 118 -47.44 9.13 -21.23
N LYS A 119 -47.22 10.45 -21.40
CA LYS A 119 -48.14 11.36 -22.06
C LYS A 119 -48.20 11.19 -23.59
N GLY A 120 -47.31 10.36 -24.18
CA GLY A 120 -47.28 10.08 -25.62
C GLY A 120 -46.49 11.08 -26.46
N LEU A 121 -45.56 11.83 -25.85
CA LEU A 121 -44.76 12.87 -26.50
C LEU A 121 -43.47 12.37 -27.17
N ALA A 122 -43.14 11.06 -27.07
CA ALA A 122 -41.95 10.49 -27.68
C ALA A 122 -41.88 10.71 -29.23
N PRO A 123 -42.95 10.51 -30.02
CA PRO A 123 -42.88 10.76 -31.46
C PRO A 123 -42.63 12.22 -31.84
N LEU A 124 -43.11 13.18 -31.04
CA LEU A 124 -42.79 14.60 -31.24
C LEU A 124 -41.31 14.86 -30.98
N ALA A 125 -40.74 14.31 -29.89
CA ALA A 125 -39.34 14.42 -29.58
C ALA A 125 -38.44 13.83 -30.67
N GLU A 126 -38.80 12.66 -31.22
CA GLU A 126 -38.08 12.00 -32.31
C GLU A 126 -38.16 12.85 -33.63
N LEU A 127 -39.35 13.39 -33.97
CA LEU A 127 -39.54 14.27 -35.13
C LEU A 127 -38.64 15.52 -35.02
N LEU A 128 -38.63 16.20 -33.86
CA LEU A 128 -37.81 17.38 -33.62
C LEU A 128 -36.34 17.07 -33.70
N LEU A 129 -35.89 15.96 -33.04
CA LEU A 129 -34.50 15.53 -33.00
C LEU A 129 -33.98 15.04 -34.38
N SER A 130 -34.85 14.54 -35.24
CA SER A 130 -34.50 14.12 -36.62
C SER A 130 -34.03 15.29 -37.50
N GLN A 131 -34.47 16.53 -37.18
CA GLN A 131 -34.12 17.77 -37.89
C GLN A 131 -34.47 17.74 -39.40
N THR A 132 -35.48 16.98 -39.76
CA THR A 132 -35.89 16.81 -41.18
C THR A 132 -36.83 17.90 -41.68
N VAL A 133 -37.50 18.64 -40.76
CA VAL A 133 -38.48 19.66 -41.10
C VAL A 133 -37.79 21.02 -41.25
N THR A 134 -37.88 21.61 -42.43
CA THR A 134 -37.20 22.88 -42.78
C THR A 134 -38.15 24.09 -42.93
N SER A 135 -39.47 23.87 -42.89
CA SER A 135 -40.50 24.93 -43.04
C SER A 135 -41.69 24.70 -42.10
N GLY A 136 -42.38 25.77 -41.72
CA GLY A 136 -43.47 25.72 -40.74
C GLY A 136 -43.10 26.31 -39.40
N THR A 137 -43.91 26.03 -38.37
CA THR A 137 -43.65 26.47 -36.99
C THR A 137 -43.61 25.28 -36.02
N LEU A 138 -42.98 25.44 -34.89
CA LEU A 138 -42.90 24.40 -33.85
C LEU A 138 -44.30 24.10 -33.28
N GLU A 139 -45.11 25.12 -33.11
CA GLU A 139 -46.47 25.01 -32.61
C GLU A 139 -47.33 24.13 -33.54
N ALA A 140 -47.15 24.27 -34.85
CA ALA A 140 -47.87 23.45 -35.83
C ALA A 140 -47.46 21.97 -35.75
N LEU A 141 -46.18 21.68 -35.44
CA LEU A 141 -45.70 20.32 -35.21
C LEU A 141 -46.21 19.76 -33.89
N ALA A 142 -46.37 20.59 -32.87
CA ALA A 142 -46.78 20.17 -31.53
C ALA A 142 -48.30 20.01 -31.38
N ALA A 143 -49.09 20.75 -32.20
CA ALA A 143 -50.56 20.76 -32.11
C ALA A 143 -51.25 19.37 -32.14
N PRO A 144 -50.77 18.38 -32.94
CA PRO A 144 -51.37 17.04 -32.94
C PRO A 144 -51.14 16.24 -31.62
N TYR A 145 -50.23 16.68 -30.77
CA TYR A 145 -49.88 16.02 -29.53
C TYR A 145 -50.54 16.65 -28.29
N VAL A 146 -51.35 17.69 -28.46
CA VAL A 146 -52.18 18.26 -27.39
C VAL A 146 -53.28 17.26 -27.06
N ASN A 147 -53.36 16.86 -25.79
CA ASN A 147 -54.30 15.87 -25.28
C ASN A 147 -54.59 16.12 -23.81
N GLU A 148 -55.78 16.70 -23.54
CA GLU A 148 -56.20 17.06 -22.17
C GLU A 148 -56.33 15.84 -21.26
N GLU A 149 -56.80 14.69 -21.76
CA GLU A 149 -56.94 13.45 -21.00
C GLU A 149 -55.61 12.93 -20.52
N LYS A 150 -54.53 13.17 -21.28
CA LYS A 150 -53.14 12.81 -20.92
C LYS A 150 -52.42 13.95 -20.18
N GLY A 151 -53.10 15.05 -19.88
CA GLY A 151 -52.54 16.20 -19.19
C GLY A 151 -51.53 17.01 -20.02
N VAL A 152 -51.77 17.11 -21.35
CA VAL A 152 -51.07 18.00 -22.28
C VAL A 152 -52.05 19.05 -22.73
N MET A 153 -52.06 20.21 -22.07
CA MET A 153 -53.10 21.24 -22.22
C MET A 153 -52.83 22.21 -23.36
N SER A 154 -51.57 22.33 -23.80
CA SER A 154 -51.16 23.30 -24.81
C SER A 154 -50.03 22.77 -25.69
N THR A 155 -49.71 23.45 -26.79
CA THR A 155 -48.55 23.19 -27.63
C THR A 155 -47.25 23.43 -26.85
N ASP A 156 -47.24 24.37 -25.92
CA ASP A 156 -46.09 24.64 -25.04
C ASP A 156 -45.83 23.47 -24.08
N ASP A 157 -46.89 22.87 -23.52
CA ASP A 157 -46.78 21.66 -22.71
C ASP A 157 -46.22 20.49 -23.51
N ALA A 158 -46.65 20.33 -24.74
CA ALA A 158 -46.17 19.29 -25.65
C ALA A 158 -44.70 19.50 -26.00
N LEU A 159 -44.29 20.72 -26.30
CA LEU A 159 -42.88 21.07 -26.58
C LEU A 159 -42.00 20.91 -25.34
N ALA A 160 -42.48 21.37 -24.18
CA ALA A 160 -41.73 21.19 -22.92
C ALA A 160 -41.46 19.71 -22.60
N GLY A 161 -42.48 18.85 -22.75
CA GLY A 161 -42.33 17.42 -22.57
C GLY A 161 -41.41 16.77 -23.61
N ALA A 162 -41.52 17.16 -24.89
CA ALA A 162 -40.62 16.71 -25.94
C ALA A 162 -39.18 17.15 -25.66
N GLY A 163 -38.98 18.39 -25.15
CA GLY A 163 -37.68 18.90 -24.73
C GLY A 163 -37.07 18.10 -23.60
N ASP A 164 -37.85 17.70 -22.59
CA ASP A 164 -37.35 16.82 -21.48
C ASP A 164 -36.89 15.45 -22.02
N ILE A 165 -37.61 14.89 -23.03
CA ILE A 165 -37.20 13.63 -23.66
C ILE A 165 -35.90 13.81 -24.47
N ILE A 166 -35.78 14.88 -25.23
CA ILE A 166 -34.58 15.19 -26.03
C ILE A 166 -33.37 15.41 -25.08
N ALA A 167 -33.53 16.20 -24.02
CA ALA A 167 -32.47 16.46 -23.08
C ALA A 167 -31.96 15.15 -22.38
N GLU A 168 -32.89 14.26 -22.02
CA GLU A 168 -32.51 12.96 -21.46
C GLU A 168 -31.81 12.09 -22.50
N THR A 169 -32.26 12.07 -23.74
CA THR A 169 -31.64 11.34 -24.86
C THR A 169 -30.20 11.80 -25.08
N ILE A 170 -29.96 13.11 -25.13
CA ILE A 170 -28.62 13.71 -25.22
C ILE A 170 -27.74 13.31 -24.03
N SER A 171 -28.31 13.37 -22.82
CA SER A 171 -27.57 13.00 -21.59
C SER A 171 -27.19 11.53 -21.51
N ASP A 172 -27.96 10.66 -22.17
CA ASP A 172 -27.73 9.22 -22.18
C ASP A 172 -26.82 8.74 -23.31
N ASP A 173 -26.47 9.64 -24.24
CA ASP A 173 -25.61 9.29 -25.38
C ASP A 173 -24.19 9.00 -24.94
N ALA A 174 -23.74 7.75 -25.14
CA ALA A 174 -22.43 7.27 -24.72
C ALA A 174 -21.28 8.01 -25.43
N ALA A 175 -21.45 8.43 -26.70
CA ALA A 175 -20.40 9.13 -27.44
C ALA A 175 -20.22 10.56 -26.90
N ILE A 176 -21.34 11.25 -26.59
CA ILE A 176 -21.32 12.57 -25.95
C ILE A 176 -20.62 12.47 -24.58
N ARG A 177 -20.98 11.49 -23.76
CA ARG A 177 -20.36 11.30 -22.45
C ARG A 177 -18.87 11.01 -22.56
N ALA A 178 -18.45 10.14 -23.47
CA ALA A 178 -17.04 9.84 -23.70
C ALA A 178 -16.24 11.08 -24.16
N ALA A 179 -16.84 11.91 -25.06
CA ALA A 179 -16.24 13.17 -25.52
C ALA A 179 -16.06 14.17 -24.36
N LEU A 180 -17.10 14.35 -23.55
CA LEU A 180 -17.06 15.26 -22.39
C LEU A 180 -16.09 14.77 -21.30
N ARG A 181 -16.05 13.47 -20.99
CA ARG A 181 -15.07 12.89 -20.07
C ARG A 181 -13.64 13.19 -20.53
N ARG A 182 -13.36 13.04 -21.83
CA ARG A 182 -12.06 13.39 -22.41
C ARG A 182 -11.77 14.88 -22.29
N LEU A 183 -12.79 15.73 -22.48
CA LEU A 183 -12.67 17.18 -22.31
C LEU A 183 -12.35 17.55 -20.86
N TYR A 184 -13.04 16.98 -19.89
CA TYR A 184 -12.73 17.16 -18.46
C TYR A 184 -11.31 16.76 -18.10
N ARG A 185 -10.85 15.60 -18.57
CA ARG A 185 -9.46 15.12 -18.30
C ARG A 185 -8.40 16.04 -18.90
N THR A 186 -8.67 16.71 -20.02
CA THR A 186 -7.68 17.53 -20.73
C THR A 186 -7.79 19.03 -20.41
N ARG A 187 -8.99 19.55 -20.15
CA ARG A 187 -9.28 20.98 -19.95
C ARG A 187 -9.91 21.29 -18.60
N GLY A 188 -10.34 20.27 -17.87
CA GLY A 188 -10.98 20.42 -16.57
C GLY A 188 -10.06 21.07 -15.55
N VAL A 189 -10.63 21.80 -14.62
CA VAL A 189 -9.95 22.47 -13.51
C VAL A 189 -10.58 22.04 -12.21
N LEU A 190 -9.76 21.45 -11.32
CA LEU A 190 -10.12 21.24 -9.92
C LEU A 190 -10.05 22.60 -9.22
N TRP A 191 -11.12 23.01 -8.59
CA TRP A 191 -11.18 24.23 -7.82
C TRP A 191 -11.56 23.92 -6.36
N ALA A 192 -11.08 24.76 -5.43
CA ALA A 192 -11.52 24.77 -4.05
C ALA A 192 -11.59 26.21 -3.52
N LYS A 193 -12.56 26.48 -2.65
CA LYS A 193 -12.78 27.77 -2.00
C LYS A 193 -13.07 27.57 -0.52
N ALA A 194 -12.77 28.57 0.30
CA ALA A 194 -13.16 28.59 1.70
C ALA A 194 -14.69 28.42 1.83
N ALA A 195 -15.12 27.52 2.71
CA ALA A 195 -16.52 27.37 3.08
C ALA A 195 -16.89 28.21 4.31
N THR A 196 -15.88 28.60 5.10
CA THR A 196 -15.99 29.40 6.32
C THR A 196 -14.91 30.49 6.31
N ASP A 197 -15.07 31.54 7.13
CA ASP A 197 -14.07 32.59 7.31
C ASP A 197 -12.98 32.21 8.35
N GLU A 198 -13.05 31.01 8.90
CA GLU A 198 -12.10 30.52 9.89
C GLU A 198 -10.74 30.16 9.27
N ASP A 199 -9.64 30.51 9.94
CA ASP A 199 -8.32 30.06 9.52
C ASP A 199 -8.12 28.60 9.88
N SER A 200 -7.62 27.82 8.93
CA SER A 200 -7.41 26.37 9.10
C SER A 200 -6.15 25.90 8.39
N VAL A 201 -5.80 24.63 8.62
CA VAL A 201 -4.71 23.95 7.89
C VAL A 201 -4.93 23.89 6.38
N TYR A 202 -6.15 24.17 5.91
CA TYR A 202 -6.52 24.19 4.49
C TYR A 202 -6.38 25.55 3.83
N ARG A 203 -5.79 26.54 4.48
CA ARG A 203 -5.64 27.91 3.95
C ARG A 203 -5.04 27.99 2.55
N LEU A 204 -4.15 27.06 2.20
CA LEU A 204 -3.57 26.97 0.85
C LEU A 204 -4.59 26.64 -0.24
N TYR A 205 -5.77 26.14 0.15
CA TYR A 205 -6.85 25.73 -0.76
C TYR A 205 -8.07 26.67 -0.71
N TYR A 206 -8.00 27.81 -0.01
CA TYR A 206 -9.12 28.75 0.11
C TYR A 206 -9.43 29.51 -1.18
N ASP A 207 -8.49 29.60 -2.09
CA ASP A 207 -8.66 30.07 -3.48
C ASP A 207 -7.72 29.25 -4.37
N TYR A 208 -8.12 28.02 -4.64
CA TYR A 208 -7.28 27.05 -5.32
C TYR A 208 -7.87 26.65 -6.66
N ARG A 209 -7.02 26.61 -7.70
CA ARG A 209 -7.37 26.16 -9.04
C ARG A 209 -6.18 25.46 -9.68
N GLU A 210 -6.38 24.23 -10.13
CA GLU A 210 -5.34 23.45 -10.82
C GLU A 210 -5.94 22.58 -11.92
N PRO A 211 -5.31 22.50 -13.11
CA PRO A 211 -5.78 21.60 -14.18
C PRO A 211 -5.83 20.15 -13.71
N VAL A 212 -6.94 19.45 -14.01
CA VAL A 212 -7.16 18.03 -13.72
C VAL A 212 -5.98 17.16 -14.20
N SER A 213 -5.42 17.48 -15.38
CA SER A 213 -4.29 16.75 -15.98
C SER A 213 -2.95 16.92 -15.22
N LYS A 214 -2.85 17.84 -14.26
CA LYS A 214 -1.61 18.16 -13.54
C LYS A 214 -1.71 17.97 -12.03
N VAL A 215 -2.93 17.91 -11.49
CA VAL A 215 -3.14 17.85 -10.04
C VAL A 215 -2.51 16.59 -9.44
N GLN A 216 -1.79 16.81 -8.33
CA GLN A 216 -1.15 15.72 -7.61
C GLN A 216 -2.12 15.07 -6.61
N GLY A 217 -2.02 13.74 -6.43
CA GLY A 217 -2.93 12.98 -5.58
C GLY A 217 -3.06 13.53 -4.15
N HIS A 218 -1.96 13.92 -3.51
CA HIS A 218 -1.99 14.48 -2.14
C HIS A 218 -2.81 15.77 -2.03
N ARG A 219 -2.91 16.57 -3.10
CA ARG A 219 -3.75 17.78 -3.14
C ARG A 219 -5.22 17.43 -3.27
N VAL A 220 -5.54 16.41 -4.10
CA VAL A 220 -6.91 15.86 -4.20
C VAL A 220 -7.37 15.38 -2.83
N LEU A 221 -6.54 14.61 -2.11
CA LEU A 221 -6.87 14.10 -0.78
C LEU A 221 -7.02 15.24 0.26
N ALA A 222 -6.17 16.26 0.20
CA ALA A 222 -6.28 17.43 1.07
C ALA A 222 -7.59 18.18 0.83
N VAL A 223 -7.96 18.41 -0.44
CA VAL A 223 -9.22 19.07 -0.82
C VAL A 223 -10.43 18.24 -0.37
N ASN A 224 -10.41 16.92 -0.60
CA ASN A 224 -11.49 16.02 -0.19
C ASN A 224 -11.67 16.00 1.35
N ARG A 225 -10.58 16.00 2.10
CA ARG A 225 -10.64 16.08 3.57
C ARG A 225 -11.18 17.43 4.04
N GLY A 226 -10.69 18.54 3.48
CA GLY A 226 -11.19 19.86 3.81
C GLY A 226 -12.67 20.06 3.51
N GLU A 227 -13.18 19.48 2.42
CA GLU A 227 -14.61 19.46 2.08
C GLU A 227 -15.43 18.64 3.09
N ARG A 228 -14.96 17.44 3.46
CA ARG A 228 -15.60 16.59 4.46
C ARG A 228 -15.65 17.22 5.85
N GLU A 229 -14.60 17.98 6.21
CA GLU A 229 -14.55 18.74 7.47
C GLU A 229 -15.34 20.07 7.41
N GLY A 230 -15.96 20.40 6.27
CA GLY A 230 -16.75 21.60 6.10
C GLY A 230 -15.94 22.91 5.96
N MET A 231 -14.62 22.82 5.81
CA MET A 231 -13.73 23.96 5.65
C MET A 231 -13.62 24.45 4.20
N LEU A 232 -13.85 23.54 3.24
CA LEU A 232 -13.77 23.83 1.80
C LEU A 232 -15.08 23.51 1.10
N LYS A 233 -15.32 24.22 -0.01
CA LYS A 233 -16.21 23.82 -1.11
C LYS A 233 -15.33 23.55 -2.31
N ALA A 234 -15.51 22.41 -2.97
CA ALA A 234 -14.69 22.02 -4.08
C ALA A 234 -15.50 21.41 -5.23
N GLY A 235 -14.96 21.46 -6.43
CA GLY A 235 -15.57 20.88 -7.61
C GLY A 235 -14.58 20.80 -8.75
N VAL A 236 -15.04 20.17 -9.85
CA VAL A 236 -14.31 20.14 -11.12
C VAL A 236 -15.18 20.80 -12.19
N GLU A 237 -14.65 21.79 -12.87
CA GLU A 237 -15.37 22.53 -13.89
C GLU A 237 -14.65 22.52 -15.23
N ILE A 238 -15.40 22.73 -16.30
CA ILE A 238 -14.93 23.08 -17.65
C ILE A 238 -15.71 24.30 -18.15
N GLU A 239 -15.20 24.96 -19.17
CA GLU A 239 -15.94 26.05 -19.82
C GLU A 239 -17.21 25.53 -20.51
N ASP A 240 -18.38 26.05 -20.14
CA ASP A 240 -19.67 25.69 -20.73
C ASP A 240 -19.65 25.74 -22.28
N ALA A 241 -18.96 26.73 -22.83
CA ALA A 241 -18.87 26.90 -24.28
C ALA A 241 -18.20 25.67 -24.95
N LEU A 242 -17.17 25.11 -24.36
CA LEU A 242 -16.50 23.93 -24.89
C LEU A 242 -17.37 22.67 -24.77
N ALA A 243 -18.04 22.49 -23.64
CA ALA A 243 -18.95 21.38 -23.43
C ALA A 243 -20.13 21.42 -24.42
N LEU A 244 -20.76 22.58 -24.56
CA LEU A 244 -21.86 22.77 -25.48
C LEU A 244 -21.43 22.63 -26.94
N GLN A 245 -20.22 23.00 -27.31
CA GLN A 245 -19.68 22.77 -28.64
C GLN A 245 -19.60 21.27 -28.97
N GLU A 246 -19.10 20.43 -28.04
CA GLU A 246 -19.05 18.99 -28.24
C GLU A 246 -20.45 18.37 -28.33
N ILE A 247 -21.37 18.79 -27.45
CA ILE A 247 -22.77 18.33 -27.51
C ILE A 247 -23.43 18.70 -28.85
N ARG A 248 -23.31 19.97 -29.25
CA ARG A 248 -23.86 20.46 -30.50
C ARG A 248 -23.30 19.73 -31.71
N ARG A 249 -21.99 19.46 -31.71
CA ARG A 249 -21.33 18.71 -32.79
C ARG A 249 -21.90 17.29 -32.96
N ALA A 250 -22.30 16.66 -31.86
CA ALA A 250 -22.92 15.33 -31.91
C ALA A 250 -24.39 15.35 -32.30
N VAL A 251 -25.13 16.41 -31.92
CA VAL A 251 -26.59 16.47 -32.04
C VAL A 251 -27.06 17.12 -33.36
N PHE A 252 -26.38 18.20 -33.82
CA PHE A 252 -26.81 18.91 -35.01
C PHE A 252 -26.50 18.16 -36.30
N ARG A 253 -27.51 18.05 -37.19
CA ARG A 253 -27.44 17.31 -38.46
C ARG A 253 -27.60 18.19 -39.69
N GLY A 254 -28.18 19.39 -39.55
CA GLY A 254 -28.43 20.29 -40.66
C GLY A 254 -29.28 21.50 -40.28
N ILE A 255 -29.85 22.17 -41.28
CA ILE A 255 -30.75 23.33 -41.08
C ILE A 255 -32.20 22.83 -40.95
N SER A 256 -32.83 23.14 -39.81
CA SER A 256 -34.20 22.77 -39.49
C SER A 256 -34.86 23.88 -38.65
N ILE A 257 -36.18 23.93 -38.67
CA ILE A 257 -36.97 24.84 -37.81
C ILE A 257 -36.81 24.51 -36.34
N SER A 258 -36.42 23.27 -36.01
CA SER A 258 -36.19 22.79 -34.61
C SER A 258 -34.82 23.19 -34.05
N ASN A 259 -33.91 23.77 -34.83
CA ASN A 259 -32.55 24.03 -34.39
C ASN A 259 -32.45 24.91 -33.13
N ALA A 260 -33.22 26.00 -33.06
CA ALA A 260 -33.21 26.86 -31.86
C ALA A 260 -33.75 26.12 -30.63
N PHE A 261 -34.79 25.31 -30.79
CA PHE A 261 -35.36 24.47 -29.75
C PHE A 261 -34.37 23.38 -29.28
N ILE A 262 -33.74 22.68 -30.23
CA ILE A 262 -32.70 21.67 -29.91
C ILE A 262 -31.51 22.29 -29.18
N ASN A 263 -31.11 23.52 -29.57
CA ASN A 263 -30.07 24.23 -28.86
C ASN A 263 -30.43 24.45 -27.38
N ALA A 264 -31.66 24.86 -27.09
CA ALA A 264 -32.14 24.99 -25.71
C ALA A 264 -32.17 23.63 -24.98
N CYS A 265 -32.54 22.54 -25.67
CA CYS A 265 -32.45 21.17 -25.10
C CYS A 265 -31.00 20.75 -24.81
N CYS A 266 -30.03 21.12 -25.65
CA CYS A 266 -28.61 20.88 -25.39
C CYS A 266 -28.13 21.61 -24.13
N GLU A 267 -28.55 22.85 -23.95
CA GLU A 267 -28.19 23.63 -22.74
C GLU A 267 -28.81 23.06 -21.46
N ASP A 268 -30.11 22.64 -21.56
CA ASP A 268 -30.79 21.96 -20.44
C ASP A 268 -30.15 20.60 -20.13
N ALA A 269 -29.84 19.79 -21.14
CA ALA A 269 -29.14 18.52 -20.98
C ALA A 269 -27.79 18.71 -20.30
N TRP A 270 -27.03 19.72 -20.72
CA TRP A 270 -25.74 20.05 -20.11
C TRP A 270 -25.91 20.43 -18.64
N ARG A 271 -26.59 21.51 -18.35
CA ARG A 271 -26.65 22.09 -17.00
C ARG A 271 -27.33 21.20 -15.95
N ARG A 272 -28.44 20.57 -16.38
CA ARG A 272 -29.29 19.81 -15.44
C ARG A 272 -28.89 18.35 -15.29
N LEU A 273 -28.38 17.69 -16.33
CA LEU A 273 -28.22 16.25 -16.37
C LEU A 273 -26.75 15.83 -16.48
N ILE A 274 -25.98 16.45 -17.39
CA ILE A 274 -24.63 15.98 -17.72
C ILE A 274 -23.60 16.57 -16.78
N GLU A 275 -23.52 17.89 -16.64
CA GLU A 275 -22.52 18.58 -15.83
C GLU A 275 -22.43 18.04 -14.39
N PRO A 276 -23.54 17.92 -13.61
CA PRO A 276 -23.45 17.41 -12.24
C PRO A 276 -23.04 15.94 -12.15
N SER A 277 -23.33 15.16 -13.20
CA SER A 277 -22.96 13.74 -13.23
C SER A 277 -21.51 13.54 -13.69
N ALA A 278 -21.04 14.33 -14.65
CA ALA A 278 -19.66 14.29 -15.14
C ALA A 278 -18.68 14.82 -14.10
N GLU A 279 -19.04 15.90 -13.40
CA GLU A 279 -18.24 16.41 -12.27
C GLU A 279 -18.01 15.32 -11.21
N ARG A 280 -19.08 14.66 -10.74
CA ARG A 280 -18.98 13.58 -9.75
C ARG A 280 -18.12 12.42 -10.26
N GLU A 281 -18.26 12.06 -11.53
CA GLU A 281 -17.48 11.00 -12.16
C GLU A 281 -15.98 11.35 -12.15
N ILE A 282 -15.62 12.54 -12.62
CA ILE A 282 -14.22 12.99 -12.66
C ILE A 282 -13.63 13.18 -11.25
N ARG A 283 -14.43 13.71 -10.31
CA ARG A 283 -14.01 13.78 -8.90
C ARG A 283 -13.74 12.39 -8.33
N GLY A 284 -14.60 11.41 -8.66
CA GLY A 284 -14.37 10.00 -8.29
C GLY A 284 -13.08 9.45 -8.89
N GLU A 285 -12.86 9.61 -10.20
CA GLU A 285 -11.62 9.18 -10.87
C GLU A 285 -10.36 9.78 -10.24
N LEU A 286 -10.38 11.07 -9.91
CA LEU A 286 -9.27 11.75 -9.25
C LEU A 286 -9.03 11.19 -7.84
N THR A 287 -10.10 10.91 -7.10
CA THR A 287 -10.03 10.34 -5.76
C THR A 287 -9.47 8.92 -5.81
N ASP A 288 -10.00 8.06 -6.66
CA ASP A 288 -9.54 6.67 -6.81
C ASP A 288 -8.05 6.60 -7.19
N ALA A 289 -7.64 7.46 -8.14
CA ALA A 289 -6.24 7.54 -8.55
C ALA A 289 -5.33 8.05 -7.42
N ALA A 290 -5.80 9.01 -6.62
CA ALA A 290 -5.07 9.56 -5.47
C ALA A 290 -4.96 8.53 -4.34
N ASP A 291 -6.05 7.80 -4.06
CA ASP A 291 -6.11 6.73 -3.07
C ASP A 291 -5.12 5.61 -3.41
N GLU A 292 -5.15 5.09 -4.62
CA GLU A 292 -4.24 4.03 -5.06
C GLU A 292 -2.76 4.46 -5.01
N ALA A 293 -2.47 5.72 -5.36
CA ALA A 293 -1.12 6.27 -5.26
C ALA A 293 -0.66 6.39 -3.79
N ALA A 294 -1.54 6.84 -2.90
CA ALA A 294 -1.26 6.97 -1.48
C ALA A 294 -1.11 5.61 -0.79
N ILE A 295 -2.00 4.65 -1.07
CA ILE A 295 -1.93 3.27 -0.55
C ILE A 295 -0.61 2.62 -0.94
N ARG A 296 -0.17 2.80 -2.19
CA ARG A 296 1.12 2.31 -2.68
C ARG A 296 2.29 2.93 -1.92
N ALA A 297 2.26 4.24 -1.70
CA ALA A 297 3.27 4.94 -0.91
C ALA A 297 3.30 4.44 0.55
N PHE A 298 2.14 4.12 1.15
CA PHE A 298 2.07 3.55 2.49
C PHE A 298 2.71 2.17 2.56
N GLY A 299 2.47 1.31 1.56
CA GLY A 299 3.15 0.03 1.46
C GLY A 299 4.67 0.17 1.37
N GLN A 300 5.15 1.12 0.55
CA GLN A 300 6.58 1.43 0.43
C GLN A 300 7.19 1.96 1.73
N ASN A 301 6.44 2.68 2.55
CA ASN A 301 6.90 3.17 3.86
C ASN A 301 6.85 2.07 4.94
N LEU A 302 5.91 1.13 4.85
CA LEU A 302 5.77 0.04 5.82
C LEU A 302 6.92 -0.98 5.68
N GLN A 303 7.29 -1.35 4.47
CA GLN A 303 8.30 -2.36 4.20
C GLN A 303 9.65 -2.10 4.92
N PRO A 304 10.26 -0.89 4.86
CA PRO A 304 11.50 -0.62 5.57
C PRO A 304 11.37 -0.71 7.09
N LEU A 305 10.20 -0.38 7.65
CA LEU A 305 9.97 -0.52 9.10
C LEU A 305 9.98 -1.98 9.55
N LEU A 306 9.37 -2.86 8.75
CA LEU A 306 9.32 -4.31 9.00
C LEU A 306 10.69 -4.97 8.78
N MET A 307 11.44 -4.50 7.79
CA MET A 307 12.72 -5.06 7.37
C MET A 307 13.93 -4.46 8.09
N GLN A 308 13.73 -3.69 9.15
CA GLN A 308 14.84 -3.19 9.97
C GLN A 308 15.65 -4.37 10.54
N PRO A 309 17.00 -4.28 10.56
CA PRO A 309 17.85 -5.31 11.11
C PRO A 309 17.57 -5.54 12.60
N PRO A 310 17.45 -6.81 13.03
CA PRO A 310 17.21 -7.14 14.42
C PRO A 310 18.49 -6.96 15.27
N LEU A 311 18.31 -6.56 16.52
CA LEU A 311 19.39 -6.53 17.52
C LEU A 311 19.36 -7.81 18.35
N ARG A 312 19.97 -8.89 17.83
CA ARG A 312 19.91 -10.23 18.46
C ARG A 312 20.86 -10.37 19.65
N ASN A 313 20.54 -11.35 20.52
CA ASN A 313 21.39 -11.78 21.64
C ASN A 313 21.75 -10.64 22.60
N ARG A 314 20.78 -9.76 22.90
CA ARG A 314 20.98 -8.67 23.85
C ARG A 314 19.81 -8.56 24.82
N VAL A 315 20.15 -8.48 26.12
CA VAL A 315 19.21 -8.08 27.15
C VAL A 315 18.84 -6.61 26.89
N THR A 316 17.57 -6.33 26.69
CA THR A 316 17.10 -5.01 26.25
C THR A 316 16.13 -4.42 27.27
N MET A 317 16.27 -3.13 27.57
CA MET A 317 15.32 -2.36 28.37
C MET A 317 14.44 -1.54 27.45
N GLY A 318 13.12 -1.72 27.50
CA GLY A 318 12.13 -0.84 26.89
C GLY A 318 11.80 0.32 27.82
N PHE A 319 11.80 1.51 27.28
CA PHE A 319 11.46 2.74 27.98
C PHE A 319 10.31 3.41 27.20
N ASP A 320 9.13 3.40 27.79
CA ASP A 320 7.92 4.06 27.25
C ASP A 320 7.77 5.43 27.91
N PRO A 321 8.09 6.53 27.19
CA PRO A 321 8.13 7.88 27.77
C PRO A 321 6.73 8.39 28.11
N ALA A 322 6.61 9.07 29.25
CA ALA A 322 5.38 9.78 29.63
C ALA A 322 5.66 10.92 30.60
N TYR A 323 4.79 11.94 30.63
CA TYR A 323 4.92 13.05 31.56
C TYR A 323 4.28 12.72 32.95
N ARG A 324 2.94 12.71 33.01
CA ARG A 324 2.20 12.66 34.28
C ARG A 324 2.16 11.25 34.92
N THR A 325 2.01 10.23 34.09
CA THR A 325 1.79 8.84 34.56
C THR A 325 3.10 8.12 34.87
N GLY A 326 4.25 8.77 34.66
CA GLY A 326 5.57 8.16 34.78
C GLY A 326 5.94 7.29 33.56
N CYS A 327 7.23 7.21 33.29
CA CYS A 327 7.79 6.39 32.23
C CYS A 327 7.75 4.92 32.63
N LYS A 328 7.24 4.03 31.78
CA LYS A 328 7.14 2.59 32.03
C LYS A 328 8.37 1.89 31.48
N ILE A 329 8.82 0.95 32.24
CA ILE A 329 10.07 0.22 32.01
C ILE A 329 9.76 -1.26 31.93
N ALA A 330 10.34 -1.93 30.94
CA ALA A 330 10.36 -3.38 30.87
C ALA A 330 11.76 -3.87 30.47
N VAL A 331 12.33 -4.78 31.23
CA VAL A 331 13.57 -5.46 30.85
C VAL A 331 13.20 -6.82 30.27
N VAL A 332 13.70 -7.11 29.08
CA VAL A 332 13.51 -8.40 28.42
C VAL A 332 14.86 -9.08 28.18
N ASP A 333 14.89 -10.40 28.30
CA ASP A 333 16.07 -11.20 28.00
C ASP A 333 16.31 -11.28 26.46
N GLU A 334 17.32 -12.02 26.06
CA GLU A 334 17.71 -12.20 24.66
C GLU A 334 16.64 -12.86 23.80
N THR A 335 15.66 -13.52 24.40
CA THR A 335 14.53 -14.18 23.74
C THR A 335 13.25 -13.34 23.73
N GLY A 336 13.28 -12.16 24.36
CA GLY A 336 12.12 -11.29 24.52
C GLY A 336 11.24 -11.63 25.73
N LYS A 337 11.65 -12.55 26.62
CA LYS A 337 10.95 -12.85 27.87
C LYS A 337 11.15 -11.72 28.86
N VAL A 338 10.07 -11.28 29.50
CA VAL A 338 10.13 -10.22 30.52
C VAL A 338 10.81 -10.72 31.78
N LEU A 339 11.82 -9.98 32.21
CA LEU A 339 12.58 -10.24 33.43
C LEU A 339 12.13 -9.35 34.61
N GLU A 340 11.90 -8.06 34.35
CA GLU A 340 11.49 -7.08 35.35
C GLU A 340 10.74 -5.93 34.71
N THR A 341 9.80 -5.36 35.44
CA THR A 341 9.06 -4.15 35.03
C THR A 341 9.10 -3.09 36.11
N GLY A 342 8.89 -1.82 35.74
CA GLY A 342 8.87 -0.73 36.70
C GLY A 342 8.31 0.57 36.13
N VAL A 343 8.18 1.56 37.01
CA VAL A 343 7.76 2.91 36.66
C VAL A 343 8.72 3.92 37.29
N VAL A 344 9.21 4.88 36.47
CA VAL A 344 10.08 5.95 36.93
C VAL A 344 9.58 7.32 36.49
N TYR A 345 10.00 8.38 37.14
CA TYR A 345 9.46 9.73 36.93
C TYR A 345 10.57 10.77 36.63
N PRO A 346 11.41 10.58 35.60
CA PRO A 346 12.51 11.51 35.29
C PRO A 346 12.06 12.78 34.58
N THR A 347 10.84 12.79 34.03
CA THR A 347 10.28 13.85 33.17
C THR A 347 9.39 14.81 33.97
N PRO A 348 9.15 16.05 33.48
CA PRO A 348 8.18 16.94 34.08
C PRO A 348 6.77 16.28 34.20
N PRO A 349 5.94 16.67 35.18
CA PRO A 349 6.19 17.66 36.24
C PRO A 349 6.99 17.12 37.43
N HIS A 350 7.22 15.81 37.49
CA HIS A 350 7.81 15.17 38.69
C HIS A 350 9.30 15.40 38.82
N ASN A 351 10.06 15.30 37.74
CA ASN A 351 11.52 15.54 37.67
C ASN A 351 12.34 14.75 38.74
N ARG A 352 11.93 13.52 39.11
CA ARG A 352 12.62 12.67 40.09
C ARG A 352 13.83 11.94 39.45
N LYS A 353 14.76 12.72 38.87
CA LYS A 353 15.88 12.17 38.09
C LYS A 353 16.80 11.27 38.88
N ASP A 354 17.16 11.65 40.12
CA ASP A 354 18.10 10.88 40.95
C ASP A 354 17.51 9.51 41.36
N GLU A 355 16.23 9.49 41.74
CA GLU A 355 15.50 8.26 42.06
C GLU A 355 15.40 7.35 40.83
N ALA A 356 15.04 7.90 39.69
CA ALA A 356 14.94 7.19 38.41
C ALA A 356 16.33 6.61 38.01
N ARG A 357 17.39 7.40 38.09
CA ARG A 357 18.77 6.98 37.82
C ARG A 357 19.16 5.77 38.72
N LYS A 358 18.91 5.86 40.03
CA LYS A 358 19.19 4.79 40.95
C LYS A 358 18.46 3.50 40.62
N THR A 359 17.16 3.60 40.34
CA THR A 359 16.31 2.46 39.99
C THR A 359 16.78 1.80 38.69
N LEU A 360 16.93 2.58 37.62
CA LEU A 360 17.32 2.05 36.30
C LEU A 360 18.73 1.47 36.31
N THR A 361 19.70 2.12 36.98
CA THR A 361 21.05 1.59 37.13
C THR A 361 21.06 0.25 37.86
N ALA A 362 20.21 0.09 38.88
CA ALA A 362 20.07 -1.18 39.58
C ALA A 362 19.49 -2.29 38.68
N MET A 363 18.44 -1.99 37.89
CA MET A 363 17.89 -2.94 36.94
C MET A 363 18.89 -3.31 35.84
N ILE A 364 19.61 -2.33 35.27
CA ILE A 364 20.66 -2.53 34.24
C ILE A 364 21.71 -3.49 34.74
N ARG A 365 22.26 -3.25 35.95
CA ARG A 365 23.31 -4.09 36.53
C ARG A 365 22.83 -5.49 36.91
N ARG A 366 21.59 -5.59 37.44
CA ARG A 366 20.98 -6.87 37.85
C ARG A 366 20.79 -7.83 36.68
N HIS A 367 20.34 -7.32 35.55
CA HIS A 367 19.97 -8.13 34.38
C HIS A 367 21.02 -8.10 33.27
N GLY A 368 22.08 -7.31 33.40
CA GLY A 368 23.10 -7.19 32.35
C GLY A 368 22.59 -6.50 31.09
N VAL A 369 21.71 -5.50 31.22
CA VAL A 369 21.16 -4.74 30.09
C VAL A 369 22.29 -4.08 29.32
N THR A 370 22.31 -4.29 28.00
CA THR A 370 23.28 -3.68 27.08
C THR A 370 22.66 -2.76 26.04
N ALA A 371 21.32 -2.77 25.88
CA ALA A 371 20.61 -1.92 24.98
C ALA A 371 19.35 -1.33 25.64
N ILE A 372 19.05 -0.05 25.35
CA ILE A 372 17.85 0.64 25.82
C ILE A 372 17.07 1.11 24.60
N ALA A 373 15.83 0.65 24.46
CA ALA A 373 14.89 1.10 23.44
C ALA A 373 13.99 2.18 24.03
N ILE A 374 14.03 3.40 23.47
CA ILE A 374 13.22 4.53 23.93
C ILE A 374 12.11 4.78 22.88
N GLY A 375 10.85 4.76 23.30
CA GLY A 375 9.73 5.12 22.42
C GLY A 375 9.84 6.56 21.90
N ASN A 376 9.40 6.81 20.66
CA ASN A 376 9.50 8.12 20.02
C ASN A 376 8.27 9.03 20.20
N GLY A 377 7.37 8.71 21.12
CA GLY A 377 6.15 9.49 21.38
C GLY A 377 6.35 10.67 22.33
N THR A 378 5.30 10.92 23.11
CA THR A 378 5.28 12.04 24.07
C THR A 378 6.40 11.89 25.11
N ALA A 379 7.13 12.99 25.43
CA ALA A 379 8.25 13.01 26.36
C ALA A 379 9.50 12.19 25.92
N SER A 380 9.57 11.73 24.67
CA SER A 380 10.69 10.97 24.14
C SER A 380 12.01 11.74 24.27
N LYS A 381 12.00 13.03 23.96
CA LYS A 381 13.17 13.88 23.95
C LYS A 381 13.78 14.07 25.32
N GLU A 382 12.95 14.40 26.31
CA GLU A 382 13.38 14.55 27.72
C GLU A 382 13.90 13.22 28.27
N SER A 383 13.28 12.13 27.87
CA SER A 383 13.69 10.78 28.23
C SER A 383 15.04 10.40 27.59
N GLU A 384 15.24 10.75 26.32
CA GLU A 384 16.50 10.52 25.61
C GLU A 384 17.66 11.26 26.31
N ILE A 385 17.46 12.55 26.64
CA ILE A 385 18.45 13.37 27.36
C ILE A 385 18.80 12.72 28.71
N PHE A 386 17.78 12.29 29.45
CA PHE A 386 17.98 11.65 30.76
C PHE A 386 18.73 10.34 30.64
N ILE A 387 18.37 9.47 29.70
CA ILE A 387 19.02 8.17 29.48
C ILE A 387 20.48 8.35 29.04
N ALA A 388 20.72 9.23 28.05
CA ALA A 388 22.08 9.47 27.57
C ALA A 388 23.01 10.00 28.67
N ASP A 389 22.49 10.90 29.51
CA ASP A 389 23.27 11.37 30.69
C ASP A 389 23.53 10.26 31.72
N MET A 390 22.53 9.38 31.96
CA MET A 390 22.65 8.28 32.89
C MET A 390 23.67 7.22 32.44
N ILE A 391 23.70 6.87 31.15
CA ILE A 391 24.54 5.77 30.64
C ILE A 391 26.01 6.16 30.49
N ARG A 392 26.37 7.45 30.59
CA ARG A 392 27.79 7.88 30.62
C ARG A 392 28.60 7.15 31.70
N ASP A 393 27.96 6.83 32.84
CA ASP A 393 28.55 6.10 33.94
C ASP A 393 28.40 4.57 33.83
N LEU A 394 27.88 4.05 32.72
CA LEU A 394 27.58 2.64 32.49
C LEU A 394 28.21 2.14 31.19
N PRO A 395 29.51 1.84 31.19
CA PRO A 395 30.20 1.39 29.98
C PRO A 395 29.59 0.08 29.45
N GLY A 396 29.39 0.02 28.11
CA GLY A 396 28.78 -1.13 27.43
C GLY A 396 27.28 -1.05 27.27
N VAL A 397 26.63 -0.02 27.81
CA VAL A 397 25.20 0.27 27.58
C VAL A 397 25.05 1.33 26.50
N ALA A 398 24.15 1.08 25.55
CA ALA A 398 23.82 2.03 24.50
C ALA A 398 22.30 2.12 24.35
N TYR A 399 21.80 3.17 23.70
CA TYR A 399 20.36 3.35 23.47
C TYR A 399 20.03 3.60 22.01
N MET A 400 18.77 3.39 21.67
CA MET A 400 18.18 3.77 20.39
C MET A 400 16.75 4.27 20.60
N VAL A 401 16.37 5.33 19.88
CA VAL A 401 14.97 5.75 19.81
C VAL A 401 14.25 4.88 18.78
N VAL A 402 13.19 4.22 19.21
CA VAL A 402 12.43 3.24 18.44
C VAL A 402 11.06 3.81 18.09
N ASN A 403 10.59 3.55 16.88
CA ASN A 403 9.24 3.93 16.47
C ASN A 403 8.22 3.14 17.30
N GLU A 404 7.40 3.83 18.10
CA GLU A 404 6.37 3.22 18.95
C GLU A 404 4.98 3.17 18.30
N ALA A 405 4.85 3.57 17.01
CA ALA A 405 3.57 3.55 16.31
C ALA A 405 2.85 2.21 16.48
N GLY A 406 1.56 2.25 16.82
CA GLY A 406 0.75 1.06 17.08
C GLY A 406 1.05 0.30 18.39
N ALA A 407 2.05 0.69 19.21
CA ALA A 407 2.31 0.02 20.49
C ALA A 407 1.12 0.14 21.46
N SER A 408 0.44 1.28 21.46
CA SER A 408 -0.79 1.48 22.24
C SER A 408 -1.95 0.61 21.74
N VAL A 409 -2.03 0.38 20.43
CA VAL A 409 -3.06 -0.51 19.84
C VAL A 409 -2.80 -1.96 20.25
N TYR A 410 -1.55 -2.43 20.13
CA TYR A 410 -1.16 -3.76 20.59
C TYR A 410 -1.43 -3.94 22.08
N SER A 411 -1.00 -2.99 22.92
CA SER A 411 -1.13 -3.10 24.38
C SER A 411 -2.57 -3.17 24.86
N ALA A 412 -3.51 -2.52 24.14
CA ALA A 412 -4.94 -2.57 24.39
C ALA A 412 -5.66 -3.74 23.71
N SER A 413 -4.97 -4.48 22.82
CA SER A 413 -5.56 -5.58 22.06
C SER A 413 -5.82 -6.82 22.92
N LYS A 414 -6.69 -7.71 22.42
CA LYS A 414 -6.91 -9.04 23.00
C LYS A 414 -5.61 -9.85 23.06
N LEU A 415 -4.78 -9.78 22.02
CA LEU A 415 -3.49 -10.46 21.97
C LEU A 415 -2.54 -9.97 23.05
N GLY A 416 -2.43 -8.65 23.26
CA GLY A 416 -1.62 -8.08 24.34
C GLY A 416 -2.12 -8.49 25.73
N ALA A 417 -3.45 -8.62 25.90
CA ALA A 417 -4.04 -9.11 27.14
C ALA A 417 -3.77 -10.61 27.38
N GLU A 418 -3.80 -11.42 26.34
CA GLU A 418 -3.48 -12.86 26.41
C GLU A 418 -1.98 -13.12 26.67
N GLU A 419 -1.08 -12.33 26.05
CA GLU A 419 0.38 -12.45 26.29
C GLU A 419 0.78 -11.99 27.71
N PHE A 420 0.12 -10.97 28.24
CA PHE A 420 0.45 -10.35 29.52
C PHE A 420 -0.80 -10.05 30.36
N PRO A 421 -1.48 -11.08 30.89
CA PRO A 421 -2.72 -10.90 31.65
C PRO A 421 -2.53 -10.07 32.92
N ASP A 422 -1.36 -10.15 33.54
CA ASP A 422 -1.04 -9.49 34.82
C ASP A 422 -0.49 -8.05 34.66
N TYR A 423 -0.24 -7.58 33.42
CA TYR A 423 0.31 -6.25 33.16
C TYR A 423 -0.76 -5.28 32.70
N ASP A 424 -0.64 -4.06 33.17
CA ASP A 424 -1.46 -2.97 32.61
C ASP A 424 -1.07 -2.63 31.16
N VAL A 425 -1.93 -1.87 30.48
CA VAL A 425 -1.76 -1.48 29.09
C VAL A 425 -0.41 -0.77 28.85
N SER A 426 0.02 0.07 29.80
CA SER A 426 1.25 0.84 29.66
C SER A 426 2.51 -0.01 29.80
N LEU A 427 2.50 -1.01 30.69
CA LEU A 427 3.62 -1.94 30.84
C LEU A 427 3.76 -2.85 29.60
N ARG A 428 2.64 -3.28 29.00
CA ARG A 428 2.65 -4.03 27.72
C ARG A 428 3.28 -3.21 26.60
N SER A 429 3.05 -1.89 26.57
CA SER A 429 3.68 -0.98 25.62
C SER A 429 5.21 -0.97 25.78
N ALA A 430 5.71 -0.85 27.02
CA ALA A 430 7.14 -0.87 27.28
C ALA A 430 7.81 -2.20 26.85
N VAL A 431 7.14 -3.34 27.06
CA VAL A 431 7.61 -4.65 26.56
C VAL A 431 7.68 -4.65 25.03
N SER A 432 6.64 -4.15 24.35
CA SER A 432 6.62 -4.05 22.88
C SER A 432 7.76 -3.18 22.36
N ILE A 433 8.03 -2.03 22.99
CA ILE A 433 9.14 -1.14 22.61
C ILE A 433 10.50 -1.86 22.73
N ALA A 434 10.72 -2.63 23.80
CA ALA A 434 11.96 -3.43 23.96
C ALA A 434 12.11 -4.46 22.83
N ARG A 435 11.06 -5.24 22.58
CA ARG A 435 11.06 -6.31 21.59
C ARG A 435 11.19 -5.79 20.16
N ARG A 436 10.68 -4.57 19.85
CA ARG A 436 10.88 -3.93 18.53
C ARG A 436 12.34 -3.65 18.22
N LEU A 437 13.18 -3.39 19.23
CA LEU A 437 14.61 -3.24 19.00
C LEU A 437 15.26 -4.61 18.76
N GLN A 438 14.79 -5.67 19.45
CA GLN A 438 15.31 -7.02 19.28
C GLN A 438 14.94 -7.63 17.92
N ASP A 439 13.66 -7.60 17.54
CA ASP A 439 13.17 -8.02 16.23
C ASP A 439 11.93 -7.22 15.83
N PRO A 440 12.08 -6.16 14.99
CA PRO A 440 10.99 -5.32 14.55
C PRO A 440 9.88 -6.11 13.85
N LEU A 441 10.22 -7.03 12.94
CA LEU A 441 9.24 -7.82 12.19
C LEU A 441 8.40 -8.69 13.12
N ALA A 442 9.03 -9.44 14.01
CA ALA A 442 8.36 -10.37 14.94
C ALA A 442 7.37 -9.65 15.86
N GLU A 443 7.62 -8.38 16.18
CA GLU A 443 6.75 -7.58 17.04
C GLU A 443 5.68 -6.82 16.26
N LEU A 444 6.05 -6.20 15.12
CA LEU A 444 5.11 -5.39 14.33
C LEU A 444 4.00 -6.21 13.66
N VAL A 445 4.22 -7.49 13.34
CA VAL A 445 3.17 -8.39 12.82
C VAL A 445 2.02 -8.64 13.80
N LYS A 446 2.18 -8.30 15.09
CA LYS A 446 1.14 -8.38 16.11
C LYS A 446 0.13 -7.24 16.03
N ILE A 447 0.40 -6.23 15.22
CA ILE A 447 -0.36 -5.01 15.06
C ILE A 447 -1.00 -5.00 13.67
N GLU A 448 -2.25 -4.57 13.57
CA GLU A 448 -2.84 -4.31 12.27
C GLU A 448 -1.98 -3.30 11.50
N PRO A 449 -1.54 -3.58 10.26
CA PRO A 449 -0.60 -2.73 9.53
C PRO A 449 -1.06 -1.27 9.39
N LYS A 450 -2.36 -1.03 9.22
CA LYS A 450 -2.95 0.32 9.19
C LYS A 450 -2.76 1.12 10.49
N SER A 451 -2.52 0.46 11.61
CA SER A 451 -2.31 1.11 12.92
C SER A 451 -0.85 1.52 13.14
N ILE A 452 0.06 1.17 12.24
CA ILE A 452 1.49 1.54 12.35
C ILE A 452 1.72 3.02 11.96
N GLY A 453 0.75 3.68 11.29
CA GLY A 453 0.82 5.12 11.04
C GLY A 453 1.83 5.51 9.95
N VAL A 454 1.85 4.79 8.83
CA VAL A 454 2.81 5.00 7.72
C VAL A 454 2.36 6.02 6.67
N GLY A 455 1.18 6.64 6.81
CA GLY A 455 0.64 7.57 5.83
C GLY A 455 -0.25 8.68 6.40
N GLN A 456 -0.15 9.87 5.81
CA GLN A 456 -0.87 11.07 6.30
C GLN A 456 -2.38 10.99 6.12
N TYR A 457 -2.87 10.34 5.05
CA TYR A 457 -4.29 10.26 4.69
C TYR A 457 -4.88 8.86 4.87
N GLN A 458 -4.22 7.96 5.60
CA GLN A 458 -4.62 6.55 5.69
C GLN A 458 -6.04 6.33 6.22
N HIS A 459 -6.57 7.23 7.07
CA HIS A 459 -7.94 7.16 7.59
C HIS A 459 -9.01 7.65 6.60
N ASP A 460 -8.59 8.23 5.46
CA ASP A 460 -9.47 8.71 4.41
C ASP A 460 -9.62 7.71 3.26
N MET A 461 -8.72 6.72 3.21
CA MET A 461 -8.67 5.69 2.17
C MET A 461 -9.76 4.64 2.32
N PRO A 462 -10.16 3.95 1.23
CA PRO A 462 -10.99 2.76 1.29
C PRO A 462 -10.37 1.68 2.20
N PRO A 463 -10.97 1.36 3.36
CA PRO A 463 -10.32 0.53 4.39
C PRO A 463 -9.94 -0.86 3.88
N ALA A 464 -10.80 -1.51 3.10
CA ALA A 464 -10.57 -2.86 2.60
C ALA A 464 -9.36 -2.92 1.66
N ARG A 465 -9.24 -1.93 0.74
CA ARG A 465 -8.13 -1.87 -0.21
C ARG A 465 -6.80 -1.56 0.49
N LEU A 466 -6.84 -0.66 1.47
CA LEU A 466 -5.68 -0.36 2.31
C LEU A 466 -5.22 -1.60 3.09
N ASP A 467 -6.14 -2.30 3.76
CA ASP A 467 -5.85 -3.50 4.54
C ASP A 467 -5.26 -4.61 3.65
N GLU A 468 -5.83 -4.85 2.48
CA GLU A 468 -5.34 -5.83 1.51
C GLU A 468 -3.89 -5.54 1.09
N THR A 469 -3.61 -4.30 0.69
CA THR A 469 -2.28 -3.89 0.22
C THR A 469 -1.24 -3.98 1.34
N LEU A 470 -1.55 -3.43 2.52
CA LEU A 470 -0.61 -3.45 3.64
C LEU A 470 -0.38 -4.88 4.18
N ARG A 471 -1.42 -5.72 4.20
CA ARG A 471 -1.28 -7.15 4.52
C ARG A 471 -0.34 -7.85 3.55
N GLY A 472 -0.48 -7.58 2.25
CA GLY A 472 0.43 -8.12 1.23
C GLY A 472 1.89 -7.76 1.48
N VAL A 473 2.17 -6.51 1.88
CA VAL A 473 3.54 -6.07 2.25
C VAL A 473 4.07 -6.85 3.45
N VAL A 474 3.26 -7.09 4.48
CA VAL A 474 3.68 -7.90 5.64
C VAL A 474 3.96 -9.34 5.23
N GLU A 475 3.07 -9.94 4.43
CA GLU A 475 3.26 -11.30 3.89
C GLU A 475 4.57 -11.42 3.11
N ASP A 476 4.86 -10.48 2.22
CA ASP A 476 6.08 -10.46 1.43
C ASP A 476 7.33 -10.34 2.33
N CYS A 477 7.30 -9.47 3.35
CA CYS A 477 8.38 -9.36 4.33
C CYS A 477 8.59 -10.66 5.13
N VAL A 478 7.52 -11.23 5.69
CA VAL A 478 7.59 -12.46 6.49
C VAL A 478 8.11 -13.63 5.66
N ASN A 479 7.62 -13.81 4.44
CA ASN A 479 8.04 -14.90 3.58
C ASN A 479 9.46 -14.71 3.01
N SER A 480 9.94 -13.47 2.85
CA SER A 480 11.32 -13.20 2.46
C SER A 480 12.32 -13.53 3.57
N VAL A 481 11.98 -13.25 4.83
CA VAL A 481 12.79 -13.56 6.01
C VAL A 481 12.68 -15.05 6.37
N GLY A 482 11.47 -15.59 6.31
CA GLY A 482 11.14 -16.93 6.82
C GLY A 482 10.86 -16.92 8.32
N ALA A 483 10.19 -17.97 8.80
CA ALA A 483 9.81 -18.10 10.21
C ALA A 483 10.35 -19.42 10.82
N ASP A 484 10.95 -19.35 12.01
CA ASP A 484 11.36 -20.55 12.73
C ASP A 484 10.15 -21.19 13.44
N LEU A 485 9.86 -22.44 13.12
CA LEU A 485 8.75 -23.22 13.70
C LEU A 485 8.80 -23.30 15.22
N ASN A 486 9.98 -23.28 15.79
CA ASN A 486 10.19 -23.49 17.21
C ASN A 486 10.12 -22.21 18.04
N THR A 487 10.24 -21.04 17.40
CA THR A 487 10.23 -19.74 18.11
C THR A 487 9.14 -18.78 17.63
N ALA A 488 8.67 -18.91 16.39
CA ALA A 488 7.70 -17.99 15.80
C ALA A 488 6.37 -17.95 16.58
N SER A 489 5.82 -16.75 16.73
CA SER A 489 4.49 -16.52 17.32
C SER A 489 3.37 -16.87 16.33
N ALA A 490 2.16 -17.13 16.83
CA ALA A 490 1.01 -17.36 15.97
C ALA A 490 0.72 -16.19 15.01
N PRO A 491 0.78 -14.90 15.43
CA PRO A 491 0.66 -13.78 14.50
C PRO A 491 1.70 -13.79 13.38
N LEU A 492 2.97 -14.09 13.67
CA LEU A 492 4.00 -14.19 12.62
C LEU A 492 3.70 -15.32 11.64
N LEU A 493 3.32 -16.49 12.15
CA LEU A 493 2.99 -17.66 11.35
C LEU A 493 1.76 -17.44 10.45
N SER A 494 0.81 -16.60 10.86
CA SER A 494 -0.41 -16.34 10.06
C SER A 494 -0.15 -15.54 8.78
N TYR A 495 1.02 -14.92 8.65
CA TYR A 495 1.49 -14.27 7.42
C TYR A 495 2.37 -15.18 6.54
N VAL A 496 2.68 -16.40 7.00
CA VAL A 496 3.40 -17.36 6.16
C VAL A 496 2.46 -17.89 5.07
N ALA A 497 2.94 -17.93 3.84
CA ALA A 497 2.19 -18.42 2.68
C ALA A 497 1.50 -19.77 2.96
N GLY A 498 0.22 -19.88 2.65
CA GLY A 498 -0.58 -21.09 2.86
C GLY A 498 -1.04 -21.35 4.30
N LEU A 499 -0.71 -20.48 5.27
CA LEU A 499 -1.21 -20.56 6.63
C LEU A 499 -2.27 -19.49 6.88
N ASN A 500 -3.24 -19.83 7.73
CA ASN A 500 -4.23 -18.90 8.27
C ASN A 500 -4.11 -18.86 9.81
N ASP A 501 -4.85 -17.97 10.46
CA ASP A 501 -4.81 -17.79 11.91
C ASP A 501 -5.06 -19.09 12.70
N THR A 502 -5.97 -19.94 12.22
CA THR A 502 -6.28 -21.22 12.86
C THR A 502 -5.10 -22.20 12.74
N ALA A 503 -4.50 -22.32 11.56
CA ALA A 503 -3.34 -23.17 11.33
C ALA A 503 -2.13 -22.67 12.15
N ALA A 504 -1.89 -21.34 12.18
CA ALA A 504 -0.84 -20.72 12.97
C ALA A 504 -0.97 -21.02 14.46
N LYS A 505 -2.17 -20.87 15.03
CA LYS A 505 -2.46 -21.25 16.44
C LYS A 505 -2.27 -22.73 16.69
N ASN A 506 -2.68 -23.59 15.77
CA ASN A 506 -2.50 -25.05 15.90
C ASN A 506 -1.00 -25.44 15.87
N ILE A 507 -0.18 -24.76 15.07
CA ILE A 507 1.27 -24.98 15.06
C ILE A 507 1.87 -24.68 16.45
N VAL A 508 1.51 -23.55 17.04
CA VAL A 508 2.00 -23.16 18.38
C VAL A 508 1.50 -24.15 19.44
N ALA A 509 0.22 -24.46 19.46
CA ALA A 509 -0.38 -25.42 20.40
C ALA A 509 0.25 -26.83 20.29
N TYR A 510 0.52 -27.27 19.06
CA TYR A 510 1.19 -28.57 18.84
C TYR A 510 2.61 -28.56 19.44
N ARG A 511 3.38 -27.47 19.25
CA ARG A 511 4.71 -27.28 19.83
C ARG A 511 4.68 -27.29 21.36
N GLU A 512 3.72 -26.62 21.95
CA GLU A 512 3.56 -26.58 23.41
C GLU A 512 3.22 -27.95 24.00
N ALA A 513 2.40 -28.73 23.31
CA ALA A 513 1.97 -30.06 23.74
C ALA A 513 3.00 -31.17 23.48
N ASN A 514 3.79 -31.08 22.40
CA ASN A 514 4.65 -32.18 21.92
C ASN A 514 6.15 -31.84 21.93
N GLY A 515 6.52 -30.63 22.35
CA GLY A 515 7.89 -30.14 22.28
C GLY A 515 8.28 -29.59 20.90
N ALA A 516 9.56 -29.26 20.74
CA ALA A 516 10.08 -28.66 19.52
C ALA A 516 9.90 -29.55 18.29
N TYR A 517 9.61 -28.93 17.15
CA TYR A 517 9.55 -29.61 15.85
C TYR A 517 10.94 -30.14 15.48
N PRO A 518 11.08 -31.46 15.22
CA PRO A 518 12.36 -32.04 14.81
C PRO A 518 12.65 -31.87 13.33
N SER A 519 11.64 -31.54 12.51
CA SER A 519 11.74 -31.35 11.07
C SER A 519 10.48 -30.63 10.53
N ARG A 520 10.59 -30.07 9.34
CA ARG A 520 9.43 -29.51 8.59
C ARG A 520 8.33 -30.54 8.34
N ALA A 521 8.71 -31.80 8.09
CA ALA A 521 7.77 -32.90 7.85
C ALA A 521 6.80 -33.14 9.03
N ALA A 522 7.20 -32.78 10.25
CA ALA A 522 6.34 -32.90 11.43
C ALA A 522 5.09 -31.99 11.38
N LEU A 523 5.08 -30.94 10.55
CA LEU A 523 3.92 -30.09 10.29
C LEU A 523 2.71 -30.87 9.76
N LYS A 524 2.92 -31.98 9.03
CA LYS A 524 1.85 -32.83 8.50
C LYS A 524 1.00 -33.48 9.60
N LYS A 525 1.46 -33.45 10.85
CA LYS A 525 0.74 -33.96 12.02
C LYS A 525 -0.14 -32.90 12.68
N VAL A 526 0.01 -31.62 12.29
CA VAL A 526 -0.73 -30.50 12.87
C VAL A 526 -2.13 -30.43 12.28
N PRO A 527 -3.18 -30.34 13.10
CA PRO A 527 -4.55 -30.19 12.60
C PRO A 527 -4.70 -28.97 11.68
N ARG A 528 -5.48 -29.11 10.62
CA ARG A 528 -5.72 -28.08 9.59
C ARG A 528 -4.55 -27.77 8.66
N ILE A 529 -3.45 -28.54 8.72
CA ILE A 529 -2.38 -28.48 7.74
C ILE A 529 -2.51 -29.66 6.80
N GLY A 530 -3.24 -29.47 5.70
CA GLY A 530 -3.37 -30.43 4.62
C GLY A 530 -2.19 -30.41 3.65
N PRO A 531 -2.17 -31.28 2.63
CA PRO A 531 -1.08 -31.36 1.66
C PRO A 531 -0.81 -30.03 0.94
N LYS A 532 -1.86 -29.30 0.53
CA LYS A 532 -1.74 -28.00 -0.13
C LYS A 532 -1.15 -26.91 0.79
N ALA A 533 -1.63 -26.83 2.02
CA ALA A 533 -1.09 -25.90 3.01
C ALA A 533 0.39 -26.19 3.32
N PHE A 534 0.75 -27.47 3.46
CA PHE A 534 2.14 -27.88 3.64
C PHE A 534 3.02 -27.48 2.45
N GLU A 535 2.57 -27.76 1.22
CA GLU A 535 3.27 -27.35 0.01
C GLU A 535 3.54 -25.83 0.00
N GLN A 536 2.53 -25.02 0.31
CA GLN A 536 2.65 -23.58 0.27
C GLN A 536 3.58 -23.00 1.36
N CYS A 537 3.57 -23.57 2.57
CA CYS A 537 4.27 -22.98 3.72
C CYS A 537 5.66 -23.56 3.99
N ALA A 538 5.92 -24.83 3.61
CA ALA A 538 7.11 -25.55 4.06
C ALA A 538 8.44 -24.86 3.69
N GLY A 539 8.51 -24.24 2.52
CA GLY A 539 9.71 -23.54 2.08
C GLY A 539 10.02 -22.25 2.84
N PHE A 540 9.02 -21.64 3.47
CA PHE A 540 9.15 -20.40 4.24
C PHE A 540 9.35 -20.64 5.74
N LEU A 541 9.17 -21.86 6.19
CA LEU A 541 9.36 -22.26 7.59
C LEU A 541 10.76 -22.85 7.79
N ARG A 542 11.35 -22.62 8.93
CA ARG A 542 12.68 -23.09 9.29
C ARG A 542 12.64 -23.97 10.54
N VAL A 543 13.54 -24.95 10.62
CA VAL A 543 13.85 -25.72 11.83
C VAL A 543 15.37 -25.68 12.02
N MET A 544 15.84 -24.69 12.77
CA MET A 544 17.27 -24.37 12.86
C MET A 544 18.12 -25.51 13.46
N GLN A 545 17.56 -26.24 14.40
CA GLN A 545 18.22 -27.37 15.08
C GLN A 545 17.66 -28.73 14.64
N GLY A 546 17.11 -28.80 13.42
CA GLY A 546 16.54 -30.00 12.87
C GLY A 546 17.57 -31.09 12.51
N LYS A 547 17.10 -32.33 12.37
CA LYS A 547 17.92 -33.47 11.94
C LYS A 547 18.47 -33.25 10.52
N ASN A 548 17.64 -32.79 9.59
CA ASN A 548 18.02 -32.45 8.23
C ASN A 548 18.44 -30.99 8.16
N VAL A 549 19.65 -30.72 7.71
CA VAL A 549 20.19 -29.34 7.59
C VAL A 549 19.40 -28.52 6.58
N LEU A 550 18.78 -29.16 5.58
CA LEU A 550 17.95 -28.47 4.58
C LEU A 550 16.71 -27.83 5.20
N ASP A 551 16.22 -28.34 6.33
CA ASP A 551 15.12 -27.75 7.08
C ASP A 551 15.47 -26.35 7.66
N ALA A 552 16.75 -26.02 7.80
CA ALA A 552 17.20 -24.71 8.22
C ALA A 552 17.39 -23.72 7.04
N THR A 553 17.23 -24.17 5.80
CA THR A 553 17.47 -23.38 4.58
C THR A 553 16.19 -22.86 3.95
N GLY A 554 16.27 -22.04 2.89
CA GLY A 554 15.16 -21.65 2.02
C GLY A 554 14.77 -22.69 0.97
N VAL A 555 15.51 -23.81 0.86
CA VAL A 555 15.23 -24.85 -0.10
C VAL A 555 13.87 -25.50 0.20
N HIS A 556 13.00 -25.59 -0.79
CA HIS A 556 11.70 -26.23 -0.64
C HIS A 556 11.86 -27.75 -0.50
N PRO A 557 11.04 -28.45 0.31
CA PRO A 557 11.13 -29.92 0.44
C PRO A 557 11.06 -30.70 -0.87
N GLU A 558 10.35 -30.22 -1.88
CA GLU A 558 10.31 -30.81 -3.23
C GLU A 558 11.70 -30.82 -3.91
N SER A 559 12.58 -29.89 -3.54
CA SER A 559 13.90 -29.72 -4.12
C SER A 559 15.02 -30.33 -3.27
N TYR A 560 14.73 -31.06 -2.19
CA TYR A 560 15.74 -31.67 -1.34
C TYR A 560 16.63 -32.65 -2.11
N ALA A 561 16.02 -33.55 -2.90
CA ALA A 561 16.77 -34.48 -3.73
C ALA A 561 17.69 -33.76 -4.75
N ALA A 562 17.27 -32.60 -5.27
CA ALA A 562 18.10 -31.79 -6.16
C ALA A 562 19.27 -31.14 -5.40
N ALA A 563 19.04 -30.66 -4.18
CA ALA A 563 20.09 -30.09 -3.32
C ALA A 563 21.13 -31.14 -2.91
N GLU A 564 20.70 -32.36 -2.56
CA GLU A 564 21.59 -33.48 -2.24
C GLU A 564 22.44 -33.90 -3.43
N LYS A 565 21.85 -34.01 -4.64
CA LYS A 565 22.59 -34.25 -5.88
C LYS A 565 23.61 -33.16 -6.17
N LEU A 566 23.27 -31.90 -5.94
CA LEU A 566 24.15 -30.76 -6.14
C LEU A 566 25.36 -30.82 -5.20
N LEU A 567 25.12 -31.10 -3.90
CA LEU A 567 26.19 -31.25 -2.92
C LEU A 567 27.13 -32.39 -3.32
N ALA A 568 26.58 -33.58 -3.67
CA ALA A 568 27.38 -34.71 -4.13
C ALA A 568 28.19 -34.38 -5.39
N LEU A 569 27.60 -33.68 -6.41
CA LEU A 569 28.25 -33.22 -7.62
C LEU A 569 29.47 -32.32 -7.33
N CYS A 570 29.32 -31.46 -6.32
CA CYS A 570 30.38 -30.51 -5.93
C CYS A 570 31.32 -31.08 -4.84
N GLY A 571 31.18 -32.34 -4.41
CA GLY A 571 32.02 -32.97 -3.42
C GLY A 571 31.81 -32.46 -2.00
N TYR A 572 30.60 -32.08 -1.65
CA TYR A 572 30.16 -31.65 -0.33
C TYR A 572 29.12 -32.60 0.27
N THR A 573 28.98 -32.54 1.58
CA THR A 573 28.00 -33.30 2.37
C THR A 573 27.08 -32.33 3.12
N GLU A 574 25.98 -32.84 3.69
CA GLU A 574 25.11 -32.06 4.58
C GLU A 574 25.86 -31.53 5.82
N ASP A 575 26.85 -32.29 6.32
CA ASP A 575 27.68 -31.84 7.44
C ASP A 575 28.60 -30.65 7.06
N ASP A 576 28.99 -30.53 5.78
CA ASP A 576 29.72 -29.36 5.30
C ASP A 576 28.82 -28.13 5.26
N VAL A 577 27.55 -28.29 4.90
CA VAL A 577 26.55 -27.22 4.97
C VAL A 577 26.33 -26.79 6.43
N ARG A 578 26.15 -27.76 7.34
CA ARG A 578 25.96 -27.49 8.77
C ARG A 578 27.18 -26.78 9.40
N ALA A 579 28.37 -27.12 8.94
CA ALA A 579 29.62 -26.52 9.39
C ALA A 579 30.01 -25.25 8.61
N HIS A 580 29.14 -24.72 7.73
CA HIS A 580 29.39 -23.54 6.87
C HIS A 580 30.66 -23.65 6.00
N ARG A 581 31.03 -24.86 5.57
CA ARG A 581 32.23 -25.13 4.75
C ARG A 581 31.98 -25.15 3.23
N VAL A 582 30.84 -24.69 2.79
CA VAL A 582 30.41 -24.71 1.36
C VAL A 582 30.65 -23.38 0.64
N GLY A 583 31.63 -22.57 1.09
CA GLY A 583 31.87 -21.23 0.53
C GLY A 583 32.21 -21.19 -0.95
N GLU A 584 32.83 -22.23 -1.50
CA GLU A 584 33.19 -22.32 -2.93
C GLU A 584 32.09 -22.98 -3.80
N LEU A 585 30.93 -23.34 -3.23
CA LEU A 585 29.88 -24.07 -3.95
C LEU A 585 29.48 -23.38 -5.27
N ARG A 586 29.33 -22.06 -5.25
CA ARG A 586 28.99 -21.27 -6.42
C ARG A 586 30.06 -21.37 -7.52
N GLU A 587 31.33 -21.29 -7.18
CA GLU A 587 32.44 -21.37 -8.15
C GLU A 587 32.55 -22.78 -8.71
N ARG A 588 32.36 -23.83 -7.93
CA ARG A 588 32.34 -25.23 -8.41
C ARG A 588 31.19 -25.46 -9.38
N VAL A 589 29.97 -24.91 -9.10
CA VAL A 589 28.84 -24.98 -10.03
C VAL A 589 29.14 -24.25 -11.34
N LYS A 590 29.78 -23.06 -11.30
CA LYS A 590 30.20 -22.33 -12.52
C LYS A 590 31.22 -23.14 -13.32
N THR A 591 32.21 -23.74 -12.66
CA THR A 591 33.24 -24.57 -13.30
C THR A 591 32.65 -25.80 -13.98
N PHE A 592 31.64 -26.45 -13.37
CA PHE A 592 30.93 -27.57 -13.98
C PHE A 592 30.02 -27.10 -15.15
N GLY A 593 29.54 -25.86 -15.09
CA GLY A 593 28.59 -25.24 -16.00
C GLY A 593 27.16 -25.29 -15.46
N GLU A 594 26.59 -24.13 -15.18
CA GLU A 594 25.26 -23.97 -14.51
C GLU A 594 24.14 -24.77 -15.20
N LYS A 595 24.07 -24.71 -16.55
CA LYS A 595 23.05 -25.47 -17.31
C LYS A 595 23.20 -26.99 -17.16
N LYS A 596 24.45 -27.47 -17.13
CA LYS A 596 24.75 -28.91 -16.97
C LYS A 596 24.43 -29.36 -15.53
N ALA A 597 24.77 -28.54 -14.54
CA ALA A 597 24.47 -28.80 -13.13
C ALA A 597 22.94 -28.81 -12.89
N ALA A 598 22.21 -27.86 -13.46
CA ALA A 598 20.75 -27.79 -13.39
C ALA A 598 20.09 -29.06 -13.98
N ALA A 599 20.53 -29.46 -15.17
CA ALA A 599 20.03 -30.70 -15.81
C ALA A 599 20.36 -31.96 -14.97
N HIS A 600 21.58 -32.04 -14.39
CA HIS A 600 21.98 -33.15 -13.52
C HIS A 600 21.10 -33.24 -12.26
N CYS A 601 20.78 -32.08 -11.66
CA CYS A 601 19.92 -32.02 -10.49
C CYS A 601 18.41 -32.16 -10.80
N GLY A 602 18.03 -32.09 -12.09
CA GLY A 602 16.63 -32.18 -12.53
C GLY A 602 15.80 -30.90 -12.22
N VAL A 603 16.44 -29.74 -12.19
CA VAL A 603 15.79 -28.43 -11.92
C VAL A 603 16.20 -27.40 -12.97
N GLY A 604 15.49 -26.27 -13.03
CA GLY A 604 15.88 -25.13 -13.86
C GLY A 604 17.06 -24.35 -13.28
N VAL A 605 17.67 -23.52 -14.12
CA VAL A 605 18.81 -22.68 -13.70
C VAL A 605 18.42 -21.70 -12.58
N PRO A 606 17.25 -21.03 -12.60
CA PRO A 606 16.80 -20.17 -11.49
C PRO A 606 16.70 -20.91 -10.16
N THR A 607 16.07 -22.09 -10.14
CA THR A 607 15.94 -22.93 -8.94
C THR A 607 17.31 -23.41 -8.46
N LEU A 608 18.21 -23.80 -9.37
CA LEU A 608 19.59 -24.18 -9.01
C LEU A 608 20.30 -23.01 -8.30
N SER A 609 20.20 -21.79 -8.85
CA SER A 609 20.83 -20.58 -8.26
C SER A 609 20.30 -20.29 -6.85
N ASP A 610 19.00 -20.48 -6.63
CA ASP A 610 18.39 -20.34 -5.29
C ASP A 610 18.91 -21.41 -4.34
N ILE A 611 18.95 -22.69 -4.75
CA ILE A 611 19.49 -23.79 -3.94
C ILE A 611 20.95 -23.51 -3.53
N VAL A 612 21.80 -23.07 -4.49
CA VAL A 612 23.19 -22.70 -4.22
C VAL A 612 23.26 -21.59 -3.16
N SER A 613 22.46 -20.56 -3.32
CA SER A 613 22.45 -19.40 -2.40
C SER A 613 21.99 -19.80 -1.00
N ASP A 614 20.97 -20.63 -0.90
CA ASP A 614 20.40 -21.09 0.36
C ASP A 614 21.33 -22.08 1.08
N LEU A 615 22.03 -22.95 0.35
CA LEU A 615 23.01 -23.88 0.92
C LEU A 615 24.26 -23.16 1.44
N MET A 616 24.71 -22.11 0.76
CA MET A 616 25.88 -21.32 1.18
C MET A 616 25.65 -20.53 2.47
N LYS A 617 24.41 -20.21 2.78
CA LYS A 617 24.03 -19.42 3.98
C LYS A 617 22.78 -20.04 4.63
N PRO A 618 22.90 -21.23 5.27
CA PRO A 618 21.78 -21.84 6.00
C PRO A 618 21.29 -20.88 7.11
N GLY A 619 19.97 -20.76 7.26
CA GLY A 619 19.39 -19.82 8.24
C GLY A 619 19.54 -18.34 7.91
N ARG A 620 19.86 -18.01 6.65
CA ARG A 620 20.02 -16.61 6.21
C ARG A 620 18.76 -15.80 6.50
N ASP A 621 18.97 -14.67 7.14
CA ASP A 621 18.01 -13.58 7.24
C ASP A 621 18.51 -12.44 6.32
N PRO A 622 17.71 -12.03 5.32
CA PRO A 622 18.12 -10.96 4.41
C PRO A 622 18.41 -9.63 5.13
N ARG A 623 17.87 -9.43 6.33
CA ARG A 623 18.10 -8.25 7.16
C ARG A 623 19.52 -8.18 7.73
N ASP A 624 20.24 -9.31 7.83
CA ASP A 624 21.62 -9.36 8.32
C ASP A 624 22.62 -8.70 7.34
N GLU A 625 22.21 -8.47 6.07
CA GLU A 625 23.02 -7.78 5.08
C GLU A 625 22.84 -6.24 5.12
N LEU A 626 21.87 -5.77 5.89
CA LEU A 626 21.62 -4.34 6.09
C LEU A 626 22.52 -3.79 7.21
N PRO A 627 22.81 -2.48 7.22
CA PRO A 627 23.56 -1.85 8.30
C PRO A 627 22.90 -2.11 9.65
N ALA A 628 23.69 -2.53 10.64
CA ALA A 628 23.19 -2.75 12.01
C ALA A 628 22.53 -1.48 12.58
N PRO A 629 21.55 -1.63 13.49
CA PRO A 629 20.90 -0.49 14.15
C PRO A 629 21.95 0.44 14.80
N LEU A 630 21.77 1.74 14.60
CA LEU A 630 22.68 2.75 15.10
C LEU A 630 22.42 3.01 16.60
N LEU A 631 23.13 2.26 17.45
CA LEU A 631 23.10 2.47 18.90
C LEU A 631 23.95 3.69 19.27
N ARG A 632 23.45 4.50 20.20
CA ARG A 632 24.08 5.74 20.69
C ARG A 632 24.50 5.61 22.14
N THR A 633 25.58 6.30 22.48
CA THR A 633 26.08 6.41 23.86
C THR A 633 26.00 7.85 24.40
N ASP A 634 25.76 8.82 23.52
CA ASP A 634 25.71 10.24 23.83
C ASP A 634 24.69 10.98 22.95
N ILE A 635 24.41 12.23 23.28
CA ILE A 635 23.63 13.17 22.48
C ILE A 635 24.51 14.32 22.06
N LEU A 636 24.53 14.61 20.76
CA LEU A 636 25.12 15.82 20.23
C LEU A 636 24.12 16.99 20.45
N ALA A 637 24.61 18.10 21.02
CA ALA A 637 23.81 19.30 21.08
C ALA A 637 23.92 20.07 19.77
N LEU A 638 22.85 20.83 19.40
CA LEU A 638 22.84 21.66 18.18
C LEU A 638 24.05 22.62 18.10
N LYS A 639 24.50 23.12 19.25
CA LYS A 639 25.68 24.02 19.39
C LYS A 639 27.01 23.32 19.09
N ASP A 640 27.05 22.00 19.16
CA ASP A 640 28.25 21.20 18.92
C ASP A 640 28.44 20.87 17.44
N LEU A 641 27.40 21.08 16.63
CA LEU A 641 27.45 20.87 15.18
C LEU A 641 28.24 22.00 14.50
N LYS A 642 29.16 21.60 13.64
CA LYS A 642 29.96 22.53 12.81
C LYS A 642 29.79 22.16 11.34
N PRO A 643 29.69 23.13 10.44
CA PRO A 643 29.77 22.88 9.01
C PRO A 643 31.01 22.02 8.65
N GLY A 644 30.83 21.03 7.78
CA GLY A 644 31.84 20.05 7.42
C GLY A 644 31.93 18.85 8.36
N MET A 645 31.20 18.82 9.48
CA MET A 645 31.17 17.66 10.38
C MET A 645 30.49 16.48 9.72
N LYS A 646 31.16 15.33 9.68
CA LYS A 646 30.66 14.07 9.10
C LYS A 646 30.01 13.24 10.20
N LEU A 647 28.79 12.78 9.94
CA LEU A 647 27.97 12.06 10.89
C LEU A 647 27.26 10.90 10.18
N ARG A 648 26.91 9.88 10.95
CA ARG A 648 25.96 8.86 10.51
C ARG A 648 24.59 9.17 11.07
N GLY A 649 23.58 9.11 10.21
CA GLY A 649 22.20 9.37 10.61
C GLY A 649 21.25 8.34 10.05
N THR A 650 20.04 8.31 10.60
CA THR A 650 18.95 7.45 10.12
C THR A 650 17.90 8.28 9.43
N VAL A 651 17.50 7.91 8.23
CA VAL A 651 16.43 8.57 7.47
C VAL A 651 15.09 8.37 8.20
N ARG A 652 14.47 9.47 8.63
CA ARG A 652 13.20 9.48 9.36
C ARG A 652 12.00 9.66 8.44
N ASN A 653 12.16 10.49 7.42
CA ASN A 653 11.10 10.78 6.47
C ASN A 653 11.69 11.14 5.11
N VAL A 654 10.98 10.75 4.03
CA VAL A 654 11.32 11.09 2.65
C VAL A 654 10.17 11.85 2.05
N VAL A 655 10.46 13.06 1.54
CA VAL A 655 9.49 13.98 0.94
C VAL A 655 9.96 14.38 -0.46
N ASP A 656 9.10 14.99 -1.27
CA ASP A 656 9.40 15.30 -2.68
C ASP A 656 10.64 16.21 -2.87
N PHE A 657 10.96 17.05 -1.89
CA PHE A 657 12.10 17.99 -1.94
C PHE A 657 13.35 17.48 -1.21
N GLY A 658 13.34 16.27 -0.61
CA GLY A 658 14.50 15.73 0.08
C GLY A 658 14.20 14.68 1.13
N ALA A 659 15.14 14.44 2.04
CA ALA A 659 15.02 13.50 3.13
C ALA A 659 15.37 14.15 4.49
N PHE A 660 14.59 13.83 5.52
CA PHE A 660 14.88 14.20 6.89
C PHE A 660 15.69 13.08 7.56
N VAL A 661 16.84 13.45 8.10
CA VAL A 661 17.80 12.51 8.69
C VAL A 661 18.05 12.86 10.15
N ASP A 662 17.84 11.90 11.02
CA ASP A 662 18.18 11.99 12.42
C ASP A 662 19.68 11.70 12.61
N ILE A 663 20.44 12.73 12.96
CA ILE A 663 21.89 12.69 13.17
C ILE A 663 22.29 12.65 14.65
N GLY A 664 21.32 12.42 15.56
CA GLY A 664 21.57 12.37 17.02
C GLY A 664 21.53 13.72 17.74
N VAL A 665 21.05 14.75 17.07
CA VAL A 665 20.68 16.03 17.70
C VAL A 665 19.17 16.14 17.85
N HIS A 666 18.70 17.09 18.63
CA HIS A 666 17.28 17.25 18.96
C HIS A 666 16.38 17.59 17.77
N GLN A 667 16.90 17.60 16.56
CA GLN A 667 16.17 17.98 15.36
C GLN A 667 16.72 17.25 14.15
N ASP A 668 15.82 16.75 13.31
CA ASP A 668 16.21 16.13 12.06
C ASP A 668 16.83 17.17 11.12
N GLY A 669 17.93 16.80 10.49
CA GLY A 669 18.55 17.58 9.44
C GLY A 669 17.89 17.26 8.09
N LEU A 670 17.78 18.27 7.23
CA LEU A 670 17.26 18.12 5.88
C LEU A 670 18.41 17.92 4.90
N VAL A 671 18.39 16.79 4.17
CA VAL A 671 19.16 16.60 2.94
C VAL A 671 18.24 16.98 1.79
N HIS A 672 18.48 18.13 1.17
CA HIS A 672 17.71 18.56 0.01
C HIS A 672 17.95 17.62 -1.19
N ILE A 673 16.97 17.46 -2.10
CA ILE A 673 17.05 16.57 -3.26
C ILE A 673 18.32 16.75 -4.09
N SER A 674 18.81 17.99 -4.23
CA SER A 674 20.06 18.31 -4.94
C SER A 674 21.35 17.89 -4.22
N ARG A 675 21.25 17.39 -2.98
CA ARG A 675 22.37 16.93 -2.14
C ARG A 675 22.26 15.48 -1.69
N LEU A 676 21.30 14.73 -2.25
CA LEU A 676 21.11 13.31 -1.98
C LEU A 676 22.11 12.41 -2.73
N SER A 677 22.53 12.82 -3.93
CA SER A 677 23.44 12.05 -4.78
C SER A 677 24.18 12.99 -5.72
N ASP A 678 25.38 12.56 -6.14
CA ASP A 678 26.18 13.24 -7.17
C ASP A 678 25.51 13.15 -8.55
N ASN A 679 24.63 12.17 -8.76
CA ASN A 679 23.83 12.03 -9.97
C ASN A 679 22.49 12.77 -9.83
N PHE A 680 21.89 13.13 -10.97
CA PHE A 680 20.57 13.74 -10.98
C PHE A 680 19.50 12.82 -10.36
N VAL A 681 18.85 13.32 -9.31
CA VAL A 681 17.79 12.61 -8.59
C VAL A 681 16.44 13.15 -9.02
N ARG A 682 15.59 12.29 -9.57
CA ARG A 682 14.22 12.64 -9.97
C ARG A 682 13.27 12.61 -8.78
N LYS A 683 13.42 11.62 -7.91
CA LYS A 683 12.65 11.44 -6.69
C LYS A 683 13.58 11.03 -5.55
N PRO A 684 13.48 11.64 -4.37
CA PRO A 684 14.29 11.27 -3.21
C PRO A 684 14.19 9.79 -2.82
N SER A 685 13.02 9.18 -3.00
CA SER A 685 12.77 7.74 -2.74
C SER A 685 13.54 6.78 -3.66
N ASP A 686 14.11 7.28 -4.76
CA ASP A 686 14.97 6.48 -5.63
C ASP A 686 16.39 6.32 -5.04
N VAL A 687 16.76 7.16 -4.07
CA VAL A 687 18.10 7.20 -3.44
C VAL A 687 18.07 6.71 -2.01
N VAL A 688 17.08 7.12 -1.22
CA VAL A 688 17.00 6.80 0.21
C VAL A 688 15.58 6.40 0.60
N ARG A 689 15.49 5.54 1.62
CA ARG A 689 14.22 5.08 2.21
C ARG A 689 14.19 5.37 3.71
N VAL A 690 13.00 5.44 4.28
CA VAL A 690 12.82 5.57 5.73
C VAL A 690 13.48 4.37 6.42
N GLY A 691 14.30 4.66 7.42
CA GLY A 691 15.08 3.65 8.14
C GLY A 691 16.51 3.43 7.63
N ASP A 692 16.88 3.96 6.46
CA ASP A 692 18.23 3.85 5.94
C ASP A 692 19.23 4.57 6.85
N VAL A 693 20.37 3.94 7.09
CA VAL A 693 21.51 4.55 7.76
C VAL A 693 22.44 5.16 6.71
N VAL A 694 22.60 6.46 6.76
CA VAL A 694 23.32 7.23 5.75
C VAL A 694 24.46 8.04 6.37
N ASP A 695 25.56 8.19 5.62
CA ASP A 695 26.63 9.12 5.98
C ASP A 695 26.26 10.49 5.45
N VAL A 696 26.28 11.51 6.31
CA VAL A 696 25.94 12.88 6.00
C VAL A 696 27.01 13.86 6.49
N ALA A 697 27.17 14.96 5.80
CA ALA A 697 27.97 16.09 6.26
C ALA A 697 27.04 17.27 6.60
N VAL A 698 27.34 17.94 7.70
CA VAL A 698 26.64 19.17 8.09
C VAL A 698 27.05 20.31 7.13
N VAL A 699 26.09 20.88 6.45
CA VAL A 699 26.31 22.01 5.53
C VAL A 699 26.15 23.33 6.25
N GLU A 700 25.03 23.48 6.97
CA GLU A 700 24.65 24.70 7.66
C GLU A 700 23.81 24.38 8.91
N VAL A 701 24.01 25.17 9.96
CA VAL A 701 23.20 25.06 11.19
C VAL A 701 22.63 26.45 11.49
N ASP A 702 21.34 26.64 11.32
CA ASP A 702 20.60 27.81 11.73
C ASP A 702 19.95 27.57 13.11
N ALA A 703 20.69 27.98 14.16
CA ALA A 703 20.24 27.78 15.54
C ALA A 703 18.98 28.61 15.87
N ALA A 704 18.76 29.75 15.21
CA ALA A 704 17.61 30.62 15.45
C ALA A 704 16.32 30.02 14.88
N LYS A 705 16.41 29.48 13.68
CA LYS A 705 15.29 28.80 13.02
C LYS A 705 15.21 27.30 13.34
N LYS A 706 16.14 26.80 14.14
CA LYS A 706 16.27 25.38 14.45
C LYS A 706 16.31 24.51 13.17
N ARG A 707 17.12 24.89 12.18
CA ARG A 707 17.26 24.16 10.91
C ARG A 707 18.68 23.66 10.74
N ILE A 708 18.82 22.42 10.26
CA ILE A 708 20.09 21.78 9.94
C ILE A 708 20.02 21.36 8.48
N ALA A 709 20.94 21.88 7.67
CA ALA A 709 21.10 21.44 6.28
C ALA A 709 22.22 20.40 6.23
N LEU A 710 21.94 19.27 5.58
CA LEU A 710 22.84 18.15 5.43
C LEU A 710 23.12 17.87 3.95
N SER A 711 24.22 17.16 3.67
CA SER A 711 24.61 16.68 2.35
C SER A 711 25.06 15.23 2.41
N MET A 712 24.70 14.46 1.38
CA MET A 712 25.17 13.10 1.13
C MET A 712 26.11 13.01 -0.06
N LEU A 713 26.48 14.15 -0.68
CA LEU A 713 27.38 14.17 -1.83
C LEU A 713 28.74 13.57 -1.45
N ALA A 714 29.35 12.81 -2.36
CA ALA A 714 30.61 12.12 -2.11
C ALA A 714 31.72 13.10 -1.68
N ALA A 715 31.80 14.27 -2.30
CA ALA A 715 32.74 15.32 -1.94
C ALA A 715 32.59 15.84 -0.51
N ASP A 716 31.34 15.95 -0.01
CA ASP A 716 31.06 16.47 1.32
C ASP A 716 31.29 15.39 2.40
N VAL A 717 30.90 14.14 2.14
CA VAL A 717 31.07 13.01 3.09
C VAL A 717 32.45 12.34 3.00
N GLY A 718 33.26 12.66 1.99
CA GLY A 718 34.62 12.16 1.81
C GLY A 718 34.69 10.72 1.30
N ARG A 719 33.72 10.33 0.48
CA ARG A 719 33.81 9.13 -0.34
C ARG A 719 34.53 9.49 -1.66
N ASN A 720 35.64 8.82 -1.96
CA ASN A 720 36.33 8.94 -3.25
C ASN A 720 35.69 8.07 -4.31
#